data_3fd65b4f7663f6f5aafadf8daeec29ea
#
_entry.id   3fd65b4f7663f6f5aafadf8daeec29ea
#
_cell.length_a   1.000
_cell.length_b   1.000
_cell.length_c   1.000
_cell.angle_alpha   90.00
_cell.angle_beta   90.00
_cell.angle_gamma   90.00
#
_symmetry.space_group_name_H-M   'P 1'
#
loop_
_entity.id
_entity.type
_entity.pdbx_description
1 polymer ?
#
loop_
_entity_poly.entity_id
_entity_poly.type
_entity_poly.pdbx_seq_one_letter_code
_entity_poly.pdbx_strand_id
1 'polypeptide(L)'
;MADENNTGDEQFTPDGSMEPLSPQEADTTDYGLMDTGERIQRKDLQQEMRESYLAYALSVIVERALPDVRDGMKPVHRRVIYAMYDGGYRPDRGYNKCSRVVGDVMGKYHPHGDSAIYDTLVRMAQSWSMRNMLVDGQGNFGSPGDDPAAAMRYTECRMAPLAMEMVRDIDKDTVDFVPNYDGKTQEPTVLPARFPNLLVNGSAGIAVGMATHIPPHNMREVADGVHWALDHPDASREELLENLIRIIKGPDFPTGATILGHKGIEQAYRTGRGLITMRAVVNTEEINGRMCLVVTELPYQVNPDRLVVSIREAVRDGKIQGIADMRDETSGRTGQRLVLVLKRDAVPKVVLNNLYKHSQLQQTFGANMLALVDGVPRTLSLDAFIRHWVNHQLDVIARRTAYLKREAEERDHILQGYLKALDMLDEVIALIRASEDTDTARTGLMGLLDIDQVQADAILAMQLRTLTRMNRDKIVAEHEELQRKIADYIDILAKPERQRKIIGDELDEIVAKYGDDRRTKILPFSGEMNVEDLIAEENVVVTVTHSGFIKRTKADEYRSQHRGGKGIKGTKLREDDVVDHFFLTSTHNWLLFFTNKGRVYRIKAYELPEGSRDSKGQHVANLLQFAPDESIQTVLSIPNYEVAKYLVLATRSGKVKKTPLAEYDSPRQGGLIAVRLMADENGENADELIGAALCNAEDDIILVSKLGMSLKFQADDEQLRPMGRQTAGVQGMKFRNDDSLLAMDVVPGDSDKDLFVVTNEGFAKRTAISENRLQGRNGLGSKAGQLVEGRGALVGALVVSEDDQVMAIMKSGKVIRSNVDEVKRTGRNTQGVTFAKPDKGDTILSIARNEEKDEPEDGGDAAANGTAETAQSGENVNNADEA
;
A
#
# COMPACT_ATOMS: atom_id res chain seq x y z
N MET A 1 29.97 61.51 -26.95
CA MET A 1 30.60 61.80 -28.22
C MET A 1 30.79 60.45 -28.85
N ALA A 2 29.89 60.14 -29.64
CA ALA A 2 29.81 60.12 -31.10
C ALA A 2 30.46 58.85 -31.61
N ASP A 3 29.64 57.89 -32.01
CA ASP A 3 29.13 57.53 -33.38
C ASP A 3 30.19 56.69 -34.13
N GLU A 4 29.88 55.59 -34.73
CA GLU A 4 28.99 55.35 -35.81
C GLU A 4 28.73 53.84 -36.09
N ASN A 5 27.57 53.58 -36.54
CA ASN A 5 27.01 52.40 -37.19
C ASN A 5 27.90 51.67 -38.22
N ASN A 6 27.77 50.34 -38.28
CA ASN A 6 27.75 49.69 -39.56
C ASN A 6 26.80 48.46 -39.52
N THR A 7 25.66 48.65 -40.16
CA THR A 7 24.68 47.61 -40.49
C THR A 7 25.13 46.88 -41.74
N GLY A 8 25.39 45.60 -41.64
CA GLY A 8 25.58 44.71 -42.82
C GLY A 8 24.32 43.86 -42.97
N ASP A 9 23.60 44.13 -44.09
CA ASP A 9 22.41 43.40 -44.56
C ASP A 9 22.75 41.94 -44.84
N GLU A 10 22.15 41.03 -44.13
CA GLU A 10 22.05 39.61 -44.51
C GLU A 10 20.87 39.39 -45.44
N GLN A 11 21.13 39.12 -46.68
CA GLN A 11 20.14 38.69 -47.70
C GLN A 11 19.82 37.20 -47.53
N PHE A 12 18.65 36.89 -47.07
CA PHE A 12 18.09 35.54 -47.11
C PHE A 12 17.50 35.24 -48.49
N THR A 13 17.89 34.11 -49.10
CA THR A 13 17.28 33.56 -50.29
C THR A 13 16.09 32.64 -49.91
N PRO A 14 15.03 32.51 -50.70
CA PRO A 14 13.76 31.91 -50.29
C PRO A 14 13.69 30.39 -50.26
N ASP A 15 14.77 29.66 -50.44
CA ASP A 15 14.69 28.21 -50.63
C ASP A 15 15.47 27.35 -49.59
N GLY A 16 16.10 27.95 -48.59
CA GLY A 16 16.60 27.22 -47.41
C GLY A 16 17.75 26.24 -47.67
N SER A 17 18.44 26.31 -48.81
CA SER A 17 19.63 25.49 -49.08
C SER A 17 20.92 26.27 -48.77
N MET A 18 21.72 25.82 -47.83
CA MET A 18 23.08 26.31 -47.62
C MET A 18 24.00 25.83 -48.75
N GLU A 19 24.51 26.75 -49.56
CA GLU A 19 25.64 26.44 -50.43
C GLU A 19 26.91 26.20 -49.60
N PRO A 20 27.72 25.19 -49.95
CA PRO A 20 28.99 24.96 -49.25
C PRO A 20 29.98 26.09 -49.59
N LEU A 21 30.47 26.80 -48.56
CA LEU A 21 31.51 27.76 -48.67
C LEU A 21 32.77 27.15 -49.30
N SER A 22 33.25 27.76 -50.39
CA SER A 22 34.50 27.39 -51.03
C SER A 22 35.68 27.50 -50.05
N PRO A 23 36.68 26.59 -50.12
CA PRO A 23 37.84 26.70 -49.23
C PRO A 23 38.62 27.96 -49.55
N GLN A 24 38.51 28.96 -48.65
CA GLN A 24 39.48 30.05 -48.65
C GLN A 24 40.84 29.49 -48.22
N GLU A 25 41.84 29.75 -48.99
CA GLU A 25 43.22 29.38 -48.72
C GLU A 25 43.64 29.86 -47.33
N ALA A 26 43.93 28.92 -46.44
CA ALA A 26 44.41 29.17 -45.09
C ALA A 26 45.76 29.82 -45.18
N ASP A 27 45.87 31.06 -44.66
CA ASP A 27 47.11 31.80 -44.50
C ASP A 27 48.09 30.95 -43.64
N THR A 28 49.13 30.41 -44.29
CA THR A 28 50.18 29.66 -43.66
C THR A 28 51.20 30.60 -43.06
N THR A 29 50.91 31.18 -41.89
CA THR A 29 51.93 31.80 -41.05
C THR A 29 52.71 30.70 -40.37
N ASP A 30 53.92 30.48 -40.90
CA ASP A 30 54.90 29.55 -40.35
C ASP A 30 55.46 30.06 -39.02
N TYR A 31 54.86 29.64 -37.92
CA TYR A 31 55.45 29.76 -36.61
C TYR A 31 56.54 28.66 -36.51
N GLY A 32 57.81 29.08 -36.65
CA GLY A 32 58.98 28.20 -36.53
C GLY A 32 58.99 27.40 -35.25
N LEU A 33 58.44 26.21 -35.30
CA LEU A 33 58.51 25.23 -34.24
C LEU A 33 59.89 24.61 -34.25
N MET A 34 60.59 24.69 -33.11
CA MET A 34 61.85 23.93 -32.90
C MET A 34 61.54 22.45 -33.17
N ASP A 35 62.37 21.85 -34.01
CA ASP A 35 62.39 20.39 -34.32
C ASP A 35 62.78 19.66 -33.04
N THR A 36 61.75 19.22 -32.25
CA THR A 36 61.98 18.44 -31.03
C THR A 36 62.09 16.96 -31.30
N GLY A 37 62.10 16.52 -32.57
CA GLY A 37 62.12 15.09 -32.93
C GLY A 37 60.82 14.32 -32.63
N GLU A 38 59.79 15.01 -32.15
CA GLU A 38 58.51 14.43 -31.90
C GLU A 38 57.64 14.46 -33.16
N ARG A 39 56.94 13.38 -33.44
CA ARG A 39 55.93 13.32 -34.51
C ARG A 39 54.69 14.15 -34.12
N ILE A 40 54.71 15.42 -34.43
CA ILE A 40 53.56 16.34 -34.23
C ILE A 40 52.59 16.11 -35.38
N GLN A 41 51.40 15.55 -35.07
CA GLN A 41 50.31 15.43 -36.00
C GLN A 41 49.38 16.64 -35.86
N ARG A 42 49.20 17.42 -36.95
CA ARG A 42 48.24 18.52 -36.96
C ARG A 42 46.85 17.95 -37.06
N LYS A 43 45.97 18.25 -36.05
CA LYS A 43 44.55 17.92 -36.09
C LYS A 43 43.73 19.20 -36.07
N ASP A 44 42.65 19.25 -36.86
CA ASP A 44 41.67 20.34 -36.78
C ASP A 44 41.00 20.31 -35.41
N LEU A 45 41.05 21.47 -34.74
CA LEU A 45 40.47 21.60 -33.40
C LEU A 45 38.96 21.31 -33.38
N GLN A 46 38.23 21.73 -34.39
CA GLN A 46 36.79 21.49 -34.50
C GLN A 46 36.47 19.97 -34.66
N GLN A 47 37.26 19.32 -35.48
CA GLN A 47 37.09 17.87 -35.70
C GLN A 47 37.45 17.07 -34.45
N GLU A 48 38.59 17.38 -33.81
CA GLU A 48 39.00 16.74 -32.56
C GLU A 48 37.98 16.94 -31.44
N MET A 49 37.50 18.17 -31.25
CA MET A 49 36.49 18.50 -30.26
C MET A 49 35.20 17.74 -30.54
N ARG A 50 34.75 17.63 -31.80
CA ARG A 50 33.55 16.89 -32.18
C ARG A 50 33.70 15.41 -31.91
N GLU A 51 34.83 14.78 -32.33
CA GLU A 51 35.09 13.35 -32.12
C GLU A 51 35.23 13.02 -30.66
N SER A 52 36.01 13.76 -29.89
CA SER A 52 36.22 13.56 -28.46
C SER A 52 34.95 13.78 -27.64
N TYR A 53 34.16 14.84 -27.98
CA TYR A 53 32.90 15.09 -27.31
C TYR A 53 31.84 14.01 -27.61
N LEU A 54 31.79 13.50 -28.87
CA LEU A 54 30.91 12.44 -29.23
C LEU A 54 31.27 11.12 -28.50
N ALA A 55 32.56 10.79 -28.46
CA ALA A 55 33.04 9.62 -27.74
C ALA A 55 32.72 9.71 -26.23
N TYR A 56 32.96 10.87 -25.61
CA TYR A 56 32.59 11.13 -24.21
C TYR A 56 31.09 11.05 -24.00
N ALA A 57 30.28 11.65 -24.87
CA ALA A 57 28.82 11.61 -24.76
C ALA A 57 28.30 10.19 -24.86
N LEU A 58 28.79 9.36 -25.80
CA LEU A 58 28.41 7.96 -25.95
C LEU A 58 28.77 7.14 -24.71
N SER A 59 30.00 7.30 -24.21
CA SER A 59 30.42 6.60 -22.98
C SER A 59 29.55 6.98 -21.78
N VAL A 60 29.24 8.27 -21.57
CA VAL A 60 28.36 8.71 -20.49
C VAL A 60 26.94 8.16 -20.63
N ILE A 61 26.40 8.08 -21.84
CA ILE A 61 25.07 7.58 -22.13
C ILE A 61 24.99 6.07 -21.87
N VAL A 62 25.87 5.28 -22.50
CA VAL A 62 25.77 3.82 -22.53
C VAL A 62 26.44 3.19 -21.31
N GLU A 63 27.61 3.69 -20.89
CA GLU A 63 28.45 3.04 -19.89
C GLU A 63 28.33 3.65 -18.47
N ARG A 64 27.50 4.69 -18.27
CA ARG A 64 27.45 5.38 -16.98
C ARG A 64 26.06 5.72 -16.47
N ALA A 65 25.25 6.50 -17.23
CA ALA A 65 24.10 7.22 -16.69
C ALA A 65 22.78 6.46 -16.85
N LEU A 66 22.62 5.68 -17.92
CA LEU A 66 21.34 5.04 -18.22
C LEU A 66 21.30 3.57 -17.80
N PRO A 67 20.15 3.07 -17.32
CA PRO A 67 19.94 1.67 -17.01
C PRO A 67 19.62 0.88 -18.27
N ASP A 68 20.02 -0.41 -18.31
CA ASP A 68 19.50 -1.37 -19.28
C ASP A 68 18.05 -1.75 -18.96
N VAL A 69 17.20 -1.84 -19.97
CA VAL A 69 15.76 -2.13 -19.80
C VAL A 69 15.50 -3.52 -19.20
N ARG A 70 16.41 -4.49 -19.44
CA ARG A 70 16.28 -5.89 -19.04
C ARG A 70 16.48 -6.11 -17.54
N ASP A 71 17.58 -5.59 -16.97
CA ASP A 71 17.92 -5.77 -15.55
C ASP A 71 17.73 -4.52 -14.68
N GLY A 72 17.48 -3.35 -15.31
CA GLY A 72 17.30 -2.09 -14.61
C GLY A 72 18.57 -1.51 -13.99
N MET A 73 19.73 -2.05 -14.33
CA MET A 73 21.00 -1.68 -13.74
C MET A 73 21.80 -0.74 -14.63
N LYS A 74 22.41 0.28 -14.02
CA LYS A 74 23.54 0.97 -14.61
C LYS A 74 24.80 0.09 -14.49
N PRO A 75 25.83 0.30 -15.31
CA PRO A 75 27.06 -0.51 -15.24
C PRO A 75 27.66 -0.59 -13.83
N VAL A 76 27.71 0.51 -13.07
CA VAL A 76 28.24 0.50 -11.71
C VAL A 76 27.41 -0.37 -10.75
N HIS A 77 26.07 -0.30 -10.83
CA HIS A 77 25.18 -1.13 -10.00
C HIS A 77 25.36 -2.62 -10.33
N ARG A 78 25.38 -2.97 -11.62
CA ARG A 78 25.56 -4.33 -12.10
C ARG A 78 26.89 -4.89 -11.61
N ARG A 79 27.98 -4.12 -11.73
CA ARG A 79 29.32 -4.51 -11.27
C ARG A 79 29.40 -4.68 -9.76
N VAL A 80 28.73 -3.83 -8.98
CA VAL A 80 28.66 -3.98 -7.51
C VAL A 80 27.93 -5.27 -7.14
N ILE A 81 26.75 -5.52 -7.69
CA ILE A 81 25.96 -6.73 -7.38
C ILE A 81 26.71 -8.00 -7.82
N TYR A 82 27.31 -7.99 -9.03
CA TYR A 82 28.08 -9.13 -9.52
C TYR A 82 29.35 -9.38 -8.69
N ALA A 83 30.11 -8.33 -8.35
CA ALA A 83 31.29 -8.45 -7.49
C ALA A 83 30.95 -8.98 -6.09
N MET A 84 29.80 -8.56 -5.54
CA MET A 84 29.34 -9.12 -4.25
C MET A 84 28.97 -10.60 -4.36
N TYR A 85 28.37 -11.01 -5.47
CA TYR A 85 28.06 -12.41 -5.73
C TYR A 85 29.35 -13.25 -5.91
N ASP A 86 30.26 -12.81 -6.78
CA ASP A 86 31.54 -13.46 -7.07
C ASP A 86 32.45 -13.55 -5.82
N GLY A 87 32.51 -12.47 -5.04
CA GLY A 87 33.24 -12.41 -3.76
C GLY A 87 32.58 -13.18 -2.60
N GLY A 88 31.40 -13.75 -2.81
CA GLY A 88 30.68 -14.55 -1.82
C GLY A 88 30.09 -13.75 -0.67
N TYR A 89 29.79 -12.45 -0.86
CA TYR A 89 29.14 -11.58 0.13
C TYR A 89 27.64 -11.82 0.19
N ARG A 90 27.20 -13.06 0.43
CA ARG A 90 25.82 -13.55 0.35
C ARG A 90 25.02 -13.31 1.61
N PRO A 91 23.67 -13.32 1.56
CA PRO A 91 22.80 -13.08 2.72
C PRO A 91 22.94 -14.10 3.86
N ASP A 92 23.33 -15.34 3.51
CA ASP A 92 23.55 -16.46 4.44
C ASP A 92 24.90 -16.40 5.16
N ARG A 93 25.73 -15.39 4.84
CA ARG A 93 27.06 -15.18 5.44
C ARG A 93 27.10 -13.91 6.28
N GLY A 94 28.19 -13.81 7.09
CA GLY A 94 28.42 -12.61 7.91
C GLY A 94 28.66 -11.36 7.08
N TYR A 95 28.45 -10.20 7.72
CA TYR A 95 28.75 -8.91 7.11
C TYR A 95 30.24 -8.73 6.85
N ASN A 96 30.57 -7.96 5.82
CA ASN A 96 31.93 -7.58 5.46
C ASN A 96 32.06 -6.06 5.42
N LYS A 97 33.25 -5.54 5.73
CA LYS A 97 33.52 -4.10 5.64
C LYS A 97 33.24 -3.61 4.21
N CYS A 98 32.50 -2.49 4.08
CA CYS A 98 32.20 -1.89 2.79
C CYS A 98 33.47 -1.56 2.01
N SER A 99 34.57 -1.18 2.69
CA SER A 99 35.88 -0.92 2.07
C SER A 99 36.44 -2.13 1.34
N ARG A 100 36.19 -3.35 1.81
CA ARG A 100 36.60 -4.58 1.13
C ARG A 100 35.80 -4.78 -0.15
N VAL A 101 34.47 -4.66 -0.08
CA VAL A 101 33.58 -4.79 -1.24
C VAL A 101 33.94 -3.73 -2.30
N VAL A 102 34.11 -2.47 -1.89
CA VAL A 102 34.52 -1.37 -2.79
C VAL A 102 35.86 -1.65 -3.45
N GLY A 103 36.85 -2.18 -2.69
CA GLY A 103 38.14 -2.59 -3.21
C GLY A 103 38.04 -3.70 -4.26
N ASP A 104 37.22 -4.73 -4.03
CA ASP A 104 37.00 -5.81 -5.00
C ASP A 104 36.32 -5.29 -6.28
N VAL A 105 35.30 -4.42 -6.15
CA VAL A 105 34.61 -3.81 -7.30
C VAL A 105 35.59 -2.94 -8.12
N MET A 106 36.36 -2.08 -7.47
CA MET A 106 37.31 -1.18 -8.12
C MET A 106 38.45 -1.94 -8.79
N GLY A 107 38.98 -2.95 -8.11
CA GLY A 107 40.13 -3.69 -8.61
C GLY A 107 39.81 -4.63 -9.74
N LYS A 108 38.60 -5.23 -9.78
CA LYS A 108 38.24 -6.24 -10.77
C LYS A 108 37.35 -5.75 -11.90
N TYR A 109 36.42 -4.80 -11.63
CA TYR A 109 35.31 -4.56 -12.56
C TYR A 109 35.13 -3.08 -12.92
N HIS A 110 35.33 -2.14 -11.97
CA HIS A 110 34.93 -0.74 -12.16
C HIS A 110 36.11 0.23 -11.88
N PRO A 111 36.91 0.63 -12.89
CA PRO A 111 38.15 1.42 -12.72
C PRO A 111 37.86 2.91 -12.50
N HIS A 112 37.04 3.22 -11.48
CA HIS A 112 36.68 4.60 -11.11
C HIS A 112 36.90 4.83 -9.61
N GLY A 113 36.71 6.09 -9.15
CA GLY A 113 36.93 6.46 -7.75
C GLY A 113 36.12 5.63 -6.76
N ASP A 114 36.74 5.27 -5.65
CA ASP A 114 36.17 4.49 -4.55
C ASP A 114 34.91 5.16 -3.95
N SER A 115 34.89 6.49 -3.87
CA SER A 115 33.73 7.26 -3.37
C SER A 115 32.49 7.04 -4.21
N ALA A 116 32.59 7.02 -5.56
CA ALA A 116 31.45 6.78 -6.43
C ALA A 116 30.87 5.37 -6.29
N ILE A 117 31.75 4.37 -6.10
CA ILE A 117 31.37 2.99 -5.86
C ILE A 117 30.68 2.88 -4.49
N TYR A 118 31.28 3.49 -3.46
CA TYR A 118 30.72 3.46 -2.11
C TYR A 118 29.35 4.17 -2.04
N ASP A 119 29.19 5.37 -2.62
CA ASP A 119 27.91 6.07 -2.67
C ASP A 119 26.82 5.27 -3.38
N THR A 120 27.20 4.52 -4.42
CA THR A 120 26.29 3.61 -5.11
C THR A 120 25.85 2.46 -4.20
N LEU A 121 26.80 1.83 -3.51
CA LEU A 121 26.52 0.77 -2.55
C LEU A 121 25.64 1.26 -1.41
N VAL A 122 25.93 2.44 -0.86
CA VAL A 122 25.15 3.09 0.20
C VAL A 122 23.70 3.30 -0.23
N ARG A 123 23.47 3.85 -1.44
CA ARG A 123 22.11 4.06 -1.96
C ARG A 123 21.30 2.77 -2.09
N MET A 124 21.94 1.66 -2.51
CA MET A 124 21.28 0.37 -2.60
C MET A 124 20.90 -0.24 -1.25
N ALA A 125 21.46 0.27 -0.14
CA ALA A 125 21.15 -0.12 1.23
C ALA A 125 20.16 0.82 1.95
N GLN A 126 19.75 1.93 1.33
CA GLN A 126 18.89 2.94 1.96
C GLN A 126 17.41 2.67 1.66
N SER A 127 16.62 2.45 2.70
CA SER A 127 15.17 2.16 2.60
C SER A 127 14.31 3.32 2.12
N TRP A 128 14.83 4.56 2.17
CA TRP A 128 14.19 5.76 1.62
C TRP A 128 14.59 6.08 0.18
N SER A 129 15.66 5.45 -0.32
CA SER A 129 16.16 5.60 -1.69
C SER A 129 15.64 4.50 -2.62
N MET A 130 15.56 3.26 -2.11
CA MET A 130 15.16 2.06 -2.85
C MET A 130 13.79 1.57 -2.36
N ARG A 131 12.89 1.23 -3.29
CA ARG A 131 11.61 0.62 -2.93
C ARG A 131 11.81 -0.78 -2.34
N ASN A 132 12.73 -1.53 -2.92
CA ASN A 132 13.22 -2.80 -2.43
C ASN A 132 14.75 -2.79 -2.42
N MET A 133 15.36 -2.86 -1.25
CA MET A 133 16.82 -2.79 -1.09
C MET A 133 17.52 -4.00 -1.71
N LEU A 134 18.68 -3.76 -2.32
CA LEU A 134 19.53 -4.81 -2.90
C LEU A 134 20.80 -5.07 -2.07
N VAL A 135 21.14 -4.18 -1.16
CA VAL A 135 22.24 -4.32 -0.21
C VAL A 135 21.68 -4.31 1.20
N ASP A 136 22.11 -5.24 2.03
CA ASP A 136 21.86 -5.30 3.46
C ASP A 136 23.05 -4.70 4.18
N GLY A 137 22.82 -3.51 4.78
CA GLY A 137 23.85 -2.70 5.43
C GLY A 137 23.77 -2.76 6.96
N GLN A 138 24.95 -2.80 7.61
CA GLN A 138 25.09 -2.69 9.07
C GLN A 138 25.98 -1.49 9.43
N GLY A 139 25.46 -0.61 10.28
CA GLY A 139 26.12 0.63 10.68
C GLY A 139 25.36 1.87 10.21
N ASN A 140 26.04 3.00 10.15
CA ASN A 140 25.45 4.25 9.72
C ASN A 140 25.56 4.45 8.19
N PHE A 141 24.44 4.28 7.48
CA PHE A 141 24.32 4.50 6.03
C PHE A 141 23.67 5.86 5.70
N GLY A 142 23.72 6.81 6.63
CA GLY A 142 23.16 8.15 6.46
C GLY A 142 21.73 8.26 6.93
N SER A 143 21.11 9.41 6.68
CA SER A 143 19.71 9.70 6.95
C SER A 143 19.01 10.22 5.67
N PRO A 144 17.68 10.34 5.65
CA PRO A 144 16.97 11.06 4.59
C PRO A 144 17.33 12.56 4.54
N GLY A 145 17.88 13.10 5.65
CA GLY A 145 18.39 14.46 5.78
C GLY A 145 19.79 14.66 5.22
N ASP A 146 20.53 15.57 5.85
CA ASP A 146 21.89 15.96 5.40
C ASP A 146 22.99 15.07 6.04
N ASP A 147 22.67 14.12 6.91
CA ASP A 147 23.67 13.23 7.50
C ASP A 147 24.22 12.25 6.45
N PRO A 148 25.53 12.31 6.12
CA PRO A 148 26.15 11.37 5.20
C PRO A 148 26.34 9.99 5.85
N ALA A 149 26.54 8.99 5.02
CA ALA A 149 27.00 7.69 5.50
C ALA A 149 28.36 7.78 6.17
N ALA A 150 28.60 6.96 7.19
CA ALA A 150 29.92 6.86 7.80
C ALA A 150 30.97 6.35 6.79
N ALA A 151 32.25 6.66 7.00
CA ALA A 151 33.31 6.19 6.10
C ALA A 151 33.28 4.65 5.95
N MET A 152 33.56 4.16 4.74
CA MET A 152 33.44 2.75 4.34
C MET A 152 34.25 1.75 5.19
N ARG A 153 35.24 2.24 5.96
CA ARG A 153 35.98 1.40 6.92
C ARG A 153 35.18 1.05 8.18
N TYR A 154 34.12 1.78 8.47
CA TYR A 154 33.24 1.54 9.65
C TYR A 154 32.00 0.73 9.28
N THR A 155 31.38 1.03 8.14
CA THR A 155 30.18 0.34 7.69
C THR A 155 30.46 -1.06 7.17
N GLU A 156 29.48 -1.94 7.28
CA GLU A 156 29.54 -3.32 6.80
C GLU A 156 28.34 -3.60 5.90
N CYS A 157 28.50 -4.52 4.98
CA CYS A 157 27.44 -4.89 4.05
C CYS A 157 27.52 -6.34 3.61
N ARG A 158 26.41 -6.81 3.06
CA ARG A 158 26.25 -8.05 2.30
C ARG A 158 25.12 -7.88 1.30
N MET A 159 24.92 -8.80 0.39
CA MET A 159 23.76 -8.78 -0.50
C MET A 159 22.47 -8.90 0.31
N ALA A 160 21.45 -8.15 -0.05
CA ALA A 160 20.10 -8.39 0.44
C ALA A 160 19.55 -9.71 -0.16
N PRO A 161 18.65 -10.44 0.53
CA PRO A 161 18.07 -11.67 -0.02
C PRO A 161 17.44 -11.50 -1.41
N LEU A 162 16.78 -10.38 -1.68
CA LEU A 162 16.21 -10.09 -3.00
C LEU A 162 17.27 -9.92 -4.09
N ALA A 163 18.47 -9.41 -3.75
CA ALA A 163 19.55 -9.26 -4.73
C ALA A 163 20.06 -10.59 -5.29
N MET A 164 19.86 -11.70 -4.56
CA MET A 164 20.17 -13.03 -5.08
C MET A 164 19.29 -13.40 -6.29
N GLU A 165 18.06 -12.87 -6.36
CA GLU A 165 17.17 -13.10 -7.51
C GLU A 165 17.60 -12.31 -8.77
N MET A 166 18.48 -11.31 -8.61
CA MET A 166 19.08 -10.59 -9.75
C MET A 166 20.16 -11.44 -10.45
N VAL A 167 20.89 -12.27 -9.69
CA VAL A 167 22.04 -13.05 -10.16
C VAL A 167 21.79 -14.55 -10.18
N ARG A 168 20.60 -15.01 -9.85
CA ARG A 168 20.27 -16.42 -9.78
C ARG A 168 20.48 -17.08 -11.15
N ASP A 169 21.11 -18.23 -11.14
CA ASP A 169 21.46 -19.02 -12.35
C ASP A 169 22.40 -18.27 -13.34
N ILE A 170 23.16 -17.27 -12.91
CA ILE A 170 24.11 -16.54 -13.76
C ILE A 170 25.28 -17.42 -14.23
N ASP A 171 25.59 -18.47 -13.49
CA ASP A 171 26.59 -19.50 -13.75
C ASP A 171 26.11 -20.58 -14.75
N LYS A 172 24.87 -20.50 -15.23
CA LYS A 172 24.27 -21.47 -16.15
C LYS A 172 24.11 -20.91 -17.57
N ASP A 173 25.06 -20.11 -18.02
CA ASP A 173 25.11 -19.55 -19.39
C ASP A 173 23.83 -18.73 -19.75
N THR A 174 23.17 -18.13 -18.75
CA THR A 174 21.91 -17.40 -18.92
C THR A 174 22.09 -16.04 -19.56
N VAL A 175 23.28 -15.44 -19.46
CA VAL A 175 23.62 -14.11 -19.99
C VAL A 175 25.03 -14.13 -20.58
N ASP A 176 25.32 -13.15 -21.45
CA ASP A 176 26.65 -13.03 -22.06
C ASP A 176 27.62 -12.36 -21.11
N PHE A 177 28.87 -12.83 -21.18
CA PHE A 177 30.02 -12.30 -20.48
C PHE A 177 31.00 -11.65 -21.46
N VAL A 178 31.59 -10.57 -21.02
CA VAL A 178 32.65 -9.85 -21.76
C VAL A 178 33.88 -9.69 -20.88
N PRO A 179 35.09 -9.58 -21.48
CA PRO A 179 36.28 -9.23 -20.71
C PRO A 179 36.07 -7.90 -19.95
N ASN A 180 36.57 -7.85 -18.70
CA ASN A 180 36.63 -6.64 -17.93
C ASN A 180 37.62 -5.61 -18.55
N TYR A 181 37.79 -4.45 -17.92
CA TYR A 181 38.60 -3.36 -18.41
C TYR A 181 40.08 -3.70 -18.65
N ASP A 182 40.66 -4.71 -17.95
CA ASP A 182 42.06 -5.15 -18.10
C ASP A 182 42.20 -6.54 -18.76
N GLY A 183 41.07 -7.13 -19.15
CA GLY A 183 41.02 -8.43 -19.84
C GLY A 183 41.39 -9.66 -19.00
N LYS A 184 41.54 -9.50 -17.67
CA LYS A 184 41.94 -10.61 -16.77
C LYS A 184 40.77 -11.40 -16.20
N THR A 185 39.63 -10.82 -16.12
CA THR A 185 38.39 -11.44 -15.63
C THR A 185 37.24 -11.13 -16.58
N GLN A 186 36.09 -11.78 -16.37
CA GLN A 186 34.89 -11.54 -17.17
C GLN A 186 33.82 -10.91 -16.32
N GLU A 187 33.02 -10.02 -16.93
CA GLU A 187 31.85 -9.40 -16.31
C GLU A 187 30.60 -9.65 -17.16
N PRO A 188 29.40 -9.77 -16.54
CA PRO A 188 28.16 -9.96 -17.27
C PRO A 188 27.74 -8.66 -17.98
N THR A 189 27.24 -8.77 -19.20
CA THR A 189 26.67 -7.64 -19.95
C THR A 189 25.36 -7.17 -19.36
N VAL A 190 24.60 -8.11 -18.80
CA VAL A 190 23.28 -7.92 -18.16
C VAL A 190 23.11 -8.99 -17.08
N LEU A 191 22.29 -8.74 -16.06
CA LEU A 191 21.95 -9.76 -15.06
C LEU A 191 20.69 -10.55 -15.47
N PRO A 192 20.53 -11.81 -15.03
CA PRO A 192 19.31 -12.59 -15.27
C PRO A 192 18.02 -11.91 -14.77
N ALA A 193 18.08 -11.20 -13.64
CA ALA A 193 17.03 -10.32 -13.09
C ALA A 193 15.62 -10.94 -13.10
N ARG A 194 15.38 -11.94 -12.26
CA ARG A 194 14.11 -12.72 -12.21
C ARG A 194 12.89 -11.91 -11.78
N PHE A 195 13.03 -10.63 -11.49
CA PHE A 195 11.93 -9.68 -11.29
C PHE A 195 12.21 -8.39 -12.06
N PRO A 196 11.19 -7.63 -12.47
CA PRO A 196 11.34 -6.42 -13.29
C PRO A 196 11.87 -5.24 -12.46
N ASN A 197 13.16 -5.31 -12.09
CA ASN A 197 13.83 -4.40 -11.18
C ASN A 197 13.72 -2.94 -11.61
N LEU A 198 13.78 -2.64 -12.91
CA LEU A 198 13.70 -1.26 -13.41
C LEU A 198 12.38 -0.59 -13.07
N LEU A 199 11.26 -1.31 -13.13
CA LEU A 199 9.96 -0.79 -12.72
C LEU A 199 9.80 -0.79 -11.19
N VAL A 200 10.27 -1.86 -10.52
CA VAL A 200 10.13 -1.99 -9.05
C VAL A 200 10.93 -0.92 -8.31
N ASN A 201 12.19 -0.73 -8.63
CA ASN A 201 13.08 0.22 -7.94
C ASN A 201 13.22 1.58 -8.65
N GLY A 202 12.83 1.66 -9.91
CA GLY A 202 13.06 2.86 -10.71
C GLY A 202 14.54 3.12 -11.00
N SER A 203 14.82 4.26 -11.65
CA SER A 203 16.18 4.74 -11.90
C SER A 203 16.18 6.24 -12.17
N ALA A 204 17.22 6.94 -11.70
CA ALA A 204 17.46 8.35 -12.04
C ALA A 204 18.89 8.54 -12.48
N GLY A 205 19.12 9.31 -13.56
CA GLY A 205 20.46 9.55 -14.09
C GLY A 205 20.50 10.70 -15.07
N ILE A 206 21.62 11.41 -15.10
CA ILE A 206 21.84 12.56 -15.98
C ILE A 206 22.98 12.20 -16.93
N ALA A 207 22.66 12.14 -18.24
CA ALA A 207 23.60 11.92 -19.31
C ALA A 207 23.83 13.21 -20.12
N VAL A 208 24.62 13.13 -21.17
CA VAL A 208 24.81 14.26 -22.09
C VAL A 208 23.57 14.39 -22.99
N GLY A 209 22.90 15.53 -22.92
CA GLY A 209 21.73 15.84 -23.74
C GLY A 209 20.43 15.09 -23.35
N MET A 210 20.46 14.20 -22.35
CA MET A 210 19.29 13.44 -21.89
C MET A 210 19.39 13.06 -20.44
N ALA A 211 18.24 12.76 -19.82
CA ALA A 211 18.18 12.29 -18.44
C ALA A 211 17.12 11.19 -18.33
N THR A 212 17.34 10.23 -17.43
CA THR A 212 16.33 9.26 -17.05
C THR A 212 15.79 9.55 -15.65
N HIS A 213 14.49 9.39 -15.46
CA HIS A 213 13.84 9.53 -14.17
C HIS A 213 12.60 8.62 -14.13
N ILE A 214 12.86 7.33 -13.85
CA ILE A 214 11.85 6.28 -13.82
C ILE A 214 11.40 6.10 -12.38
N PRO A 215 10.09 6.26 -12.08
CA PRO A 215 9.59 6.09 -10.72
C PRO A 215 9.56 4.62 -10.31
N PRO A 216 9.71 4.31 -9.00
CA PRO A 216 9.52 2.97 -8.47
C PRO A 216 8.02 2.61 -8.41
N HIS A 217 7.74 1.28 -8.43
CA HIS A 217 6.38 0.73 -8.41
C HIS A 217 6.24 -0.40 -7.40
N ASN A 218 5.01 -0.71 -7.03
CA ASN A 218 4.72 -1.84 -6.15
C ASN A 218 4.99 -3.17 -6.88
N MET A 219 5.74 -4.07 -6.23
CA MET A 219 6.16 -5.34 -6.82
C MET A 219 4.96 -6.23 -7.19
N ARG A 220 3.92 -6.29 -6.35
CA ARG A 220 2.70 -7.08 -6.61
C ARG A 220 1.97 -6.58 -7.85
N GLU A 221 1.74 -5.27 -7.94
CA GLU A 221 1.06 -4.68 -9.10
C GLU A 221 1.85 -4.89 -10.40
N VAL A 222 3.17 -4.78 -10.36
CA VAL A 222 4.02 -5.02 -11.54
C VAL A 222 3.98 -6.50 -11.92
N ALA A 223 4.02 -7.41 -10.96
CA ALA A 223 3.89 -8.84 -11.20
C ALA A 223 2.53 -9.21 -11.81
N ASP A 224 1.43 -8.68 -11.27
CA ASP A 224 0.10 -8.87 -11.84
C ASP A 224 0.03 -8.39 -13.30
N GLY A 225 0.70 -7.27 -13.61
CA GLY A 225 0.83 -6.77 -14.98
C GLY A 225 1.66 -7.70 -15.88
N VAL A 226 2.74 -8.29 -15.36
CA VAL A 226 3.54 -9.30 -16.06
C VAL A 226 2.71 -10.55 -16.32
N HIS A 227 1.98 -11.07 -15.33
CA HIS A 227 1.09 -12.22 -15.51
C HIS A 227 0.09 -11.99 -16.64
N TRP A 228 -0.55 -10.82 -16.65
CA TRP A 228 -1.46 -10.48 -17.73
C TRP A 228 -0.76 -10.56 -19.10
N ALA A 229 0.47 -10.05 -19.23
CA ALA A 229 1.23 -10.10 -20.47
C ALA A 229 1.65 -11.53 -20.86
N LEU A 230 1.98 -12.40 -19.90
CA LEU A 230 2.32 -13.81 -20.11
C LEU A 230 1.12 -14.63 -20.59
N ASP A 231 -0.08 -14.34 -20.07
CA ASP A 231 -1.33 -15.01 -20.41
C ASP A 231 -1.88 -14.56 -21.77
N HIS A 232 -1.51 -13.35 -22.23
CA HIS A 232 -1.99 -12.76 -23.48
C HIS A 232 -0.82 -12.39 -24.41
N PRO A 233 -0.03 -13.38 -24.90
CA PRO A 233 1.18 -13.12 -25.70
C PRO A 233 0.88 -12.43 -27.03
N ASP A 234 -0.32 -12.65 -27.60
CA ASP A 234 -0.75 -12.12 -28.88
C ASP A 234 -1.51 -10.79 -28.77
N ALA A 235 -1.64 -10.25 -27.55
CA ALA A 235 -2.33 -8.99 -27.32
C ALA A 235 -1.67 -7.84 -28.08
N SER A 236 -2.49 -6.96 -28.66
CA SER A 236 -2.00 -5.75 -29.30
C SER A 236 -1.29 -4.84 -28.29
N ARG A 237 -0.48 -3.92 -28.80
CA ARG A 237 0.22 -2.95 -27.94
C ARG A 237 -0.78 -2.12 -27.12
N GLU A 238 -1.85 -1.66 -27.76
CA GLU A 238 -2.88 -0.84 -27.10
C GLU A 238 -3.63 -1.63 -26.03
N GLU A 239 -4.02 -2.86 -26.34
CA GLU A 239 -4.72 -3.73 -25.39
C GLU A 239 -3.87 -4.04 -24.15
N LEU A 240 -2.59 -4.38 -24.33
CA LEU A 240 -1.65 -4.58 -23.24
C LEU A 240 -1.53 -3.31 -22.39
N LEU A 241 -1.30 -2.14 -23.03
CA LEU A 241 -1.11 -0.88 -22.33
C LEU A 241 -2.33 -0.49 -21.48
N GLU A 242 -3.55 -0.62 -22.04
CA GLU A 242 -4.79 -0.31 -21.32
C GLU A 242 -4.99 -1.20 -20.09
N ASN A 243 -4.70 -2.49 -20.20
CA ASN A 243 -4.80 -3.40 -19.08
C ASN A 243 -3.70 -3.14 -18.03
N LEU A 244 -2.47 -2.87 -18.46
CA LEU A 244 -1.39 -2.51 -17.54
C LEU A 244 -1.69 -1.22 -16.74
N ILE A 245 -2.30 -0.20 -17.38
CA ILE A 245 -2.71 1.04 -16.69
C ILE A 245 -3.76 0.76 -15.60
N ARG A 246 -4.64 -0.24 -15.80
CA ARG A 246 -5.63 -0.64 -14.79
C ARG A 246 -5.01 -1.43 -13.65
N ILE A 247 -4.05 -2.32 -13.94
CA ILE A 247 -3.41 -3.21 -12.98
C ILE A 247 -2.37 -2.43 -12.15
N ILE A 248 -1.44 -1.74 -12.83
CA ILE A 248 -0.39 -0.93 -12.20
C ILE A 248 -0.94 0.46 -11.96
N LYS A 249 -1.50 0.68 -10.78
CA LYS A 249 -2.25 1.90 -10.43
C LYS A 249 -1.43 3.18 -10.53
N GLY A 250 -0.12 3.10 -10.32
CA GLY A 250 0.80 4.24 -10.33
C GLY A 250 2.10 3.95 -9.61
N PRO A 251 3.03 4.91 -9.59
CA PRO A 251 4.25 4.81 -8.79
C PRO A 251 3.97 4.51 -7.32
N ASP A 252 4.92 3.82 -6.68
CA ASP A 252 4.89 3.48 -5.26
C ASP A 252 6.23 3.83 -4.62
N PHE A 253 6.28 5.01 -4.03
CA PHE A 253 7.53 5.58 -3.53
C PHE A 253 7.94 5.00 -2.17
N PRO A 254 9.24 4.79 -1.91
CA PRO A 254 9.74 4.25 -0.64
C PRO A 254 9.34 5.10 0.56
N THR A 255 9.21 6.40 0.40
CA THR A 255 8.84 7.35 1.46
C THR A 255 7.32 7.51 1.64
N GLY A 256 6.50 6.72 0.93
CA GLY A 256 5.04 6.82 0.97
C GLY A 256 4.52 8.07 0.26
N ALA A 257 3.96 8.99 1.00
CA ALA A 257 3.32 10.21 0.51
C ALA A 257 2.07 9.95 -0.36
N THR A 258 1.51 11.00 -0.92
CA THR A 258 0.28 10.92 -1.69
C THR A 258 0.48 11.48 -3.08
N ILE A 259 0.00 10.78 -4.11
CA ILE A 259 -0.06 11.27 -5.49
C ILE A 259 -1.43 11.89 -5.73
N LEU A 260 -1.46 13.05 -6.39
CA LEU A 260 -2.65 13.78 -6.75
C LEU A 260 -2.99 13.58 -8.22
N GLY A 261 -4.14 12.94 -8.47
CA GLY A 261 -4.68 12.69 -9.82
C GLY A 261 -3.97 11.59 -10.60
N HIS A 262 -4.66 11.04 -11.58
CA HIS A 262 -4.16 9.95 -12.44
C HIS A 262 -3.56 10.45 -13.76
N LYS A 263 -3.86 11.69 -14.18
CA LYS A 263 -3.48 12.21 -15.51
C LYS A 263 -1.97 12.16 -15.79
N GLY A 264 -1.15 12.54 -14.79
CA GLY A 264 0.31 12.51 -14.93
C GLY A 264 0.88 11.09 -14.99
N ILE A 265 0.27 10.16 -14.26
CA ILE A 265 0.60 8.72 -14.29
C ILE A 265 0.28 8.14 -15.66
N GLU A 266 -0.95 8.34 -16.13
CA GLU A 266 -1.40 7.84 -17.43
C GLU A 266 -0.55 8.39 -18.57
N GLN A 267 -0.23 9.68 -18.55
CA GLN A 267 0.66 10.30 -19.53
C GLN A 267 2.05 9.65 -19.52
N ALA A 268 2.64 9.42 -18.34
CA ALA A 268 3.92 8.74 -18.21
C ALA A 268 3.89 7.32 -18.78
N TYR A 269 2.84 6.56 -18.50
CA TYR A 269 2.70 5.18 -18.97
C TYR A 269 2.48 5.07 -20.46
N ARG A 270 1.74 6.00 -21.07
CA ARG A 270 1.49 6.01 -22.52
C ARG A 270 2.67 6.53 -23.34
N THR A 271 3.32 7.58 -22.87
CA THR A 271 4.32 8.32 -23.67
C THR A 271 5.75 8.21 -23.14
N GLY A 272 5.94 7.63 -21.98
CA GLY A 272 7.22 7.61 -21.25
C GLY A 272 7.56 8.95 -20.56
N ARG A 273 6.67 9.95 -20.61
CA ARG A 273 6.86 11.25 -19.96
C ARG A 273 5.60 11.72 -19.29
N GLY A 274 5.69 12.18 -18.03
CA GLY A 274 4.53 12.67 -17.29
C GLY A 274 4.95 13.47 -16.05
N LEU A 275 4.02 14.34 -15.61
CA LEU A 275 4.19 15.16 -14.42
C LEU A 275 3.30 14.61 -13.31
N ILE A 276 3.90 14.00 -12.29
CA ILE A 276 3.21 13.32 -11.19
C ILE A 276 3.34 14.19 -9.94
N THR A 277 2.25 14.78 -9.51
CA THR A 277 2.24 15.64 -8.33
C THR A 277 2.19 14.78 -7.07
N MET A 278 3.20 14.93 -6.22
CA MET A 278 3.29 14.28 -4.91
C MET A 278 3.04 15.29 -3.79
N ARG A 279 2.40 14.83 -2.73
CA ARG A 279 2.10 15.65 -1.55
C ARG A 279 2.44 14.88 -0.28
N ALA A 280 3.05 15.57 0.69
CA ALA A 280 3.33 15.06 2.03
C ALA A 280 2.05 14.64 2.76
N VAL A 281 2.15 13.65 3.63
CA VAL A 281 1.08 13.32 4.58
C VAL A 281 1.26 14.19 5.82
N VAL A 282 0.25 15.00 6.11
CA VAL A 282 0.27 15.96 7.22
C VAL A 282 -0.99 15.77 8.06
N ASN A 283 -0.79 15.48 9.34
CA ASN A 283 -1.84 15.34 10.33
C ASN A 283 -1.94 16.61 11.18
N THR A 284 -3.12 16.91 11.66
CA THR A 284 -3.34 18.01 12.60
C THR A 284 -3.46 17.43 14.00
N GLU A 285 -2.53 17.77 14.89
CA GLU A 285 -2.48 17.29 16.27
C GLU A 285 -2.50 18.46 17.26
N GLU A 286 -3.09 18.27 18.42
CA GLU A 286 -2.96 19.23 19.54
C GLU A 286 -1.85 18.75 20.48
N ILE A 287 -0.73 19.46 20.52
CA ILE A 287 0.43 19.16 21.36
C ILE A 287 0.62 20.27 22.39
N ASN A 288 0.53 19.95 23.67
CA ASN A 288 0.69 20.89 24.79
C ASN A 288 -0.24 22.14 24.69
N GLY A 289 -1.49 21.94 24.29
CA GLY A 289 -2.48 23.00 24.17
C GLY A 289 -2.26 23.92 22.96
N ARG A 290 -1.47 23.50 21.96
CA ARG A 290 -1.27 24.20 20.69
C ARG A 290 -1.57 23.29 19.51
N MET A 291 -2.23 23.84 18.51
CA MET A 291 -2.43 23.15 17.24
C MET A 291 -1.08 23.04 16.50
N CYS A 292 -0.78 21.85 16.01
CA CYS A 292 0.42 21.54 15.26
C CYS A 292 0.06 20.83 13.94
N LEU A 293 0.83 21.09 12.91
CA LEU A 293 0.84 20.28 11.70
C LEU A 293 2.00 19.31 11.81
N VAL A 294 1.71 18.01 11.80
CA VAL A 294 2.71 16.95 11.93
C VAL A 294 2.87 16.25 10.60
N VAL A 295 4.05 16.39 10.02
CA VAL A 295 4.41 15.75 8.75
C VAL A 295 4.97 14.37 9.04
N THR A 296 4.28 13.34 8.60
CA THR A 296 4.66 11.93 8.83
C THR A 296 5.25 11.26 7.60
N GLU A 297 4.95 11.77 6.39
CA GLU A 297 5.52 11.27 5.15
C GLU A 297 5.87 12.44 4.24
N LEU A 298 7.02 12.36 3.58
CA LEU A 298 7.51 13.37 2.65
C LEU A 298 7.47 12.86 1.20
N PRO A 299 7.28 13.76 0.22
CA PRO A 299 7.43 13.40 -1.18
C PRO A 299 8.82 12.80 -1.44
N TYR A 300 8.87 11.83 -2.34
CA TYR A 300 10.11 11.12 -2.67
C TYR A 300 11.22 12.09 -3.11
N GLN A 301 12.45 11.87 -2.61
CA GLN A 301 13.63 12.69 -2.83
C GLN A 301 13.62 14.08 -2.18
N VAL A 302 12.65 14.39 -1.33
CA VAL A 302 12.68 15.60 -0.51
C VAL A 302 13.59 15.39 0.71
N ASN A 303 14.55 16.27 0.86
CA ASN A 303 15.42 16.29 2.04
C ASN A 303 14.73 17.07 3.18
N PRO A 304 14.49 16.47 4.36
CA PRO A 304 13.77 17.09 5.46
C PRO A 304 14.50 18.33 6.02
N ASP A 305 15.84 18.33 6.12
CA ASP A 305 16.61 19.45 6.68
C ASP A 305 16.51 20.69 5.77
N ARG A 306 16.69 20.49 4.46
CA ARG A 306 16.52 21.56 3.47
C ARG A 306 15.09 22.06 3.39
N LEU A 307 14.11 21.19 3.56
CA LEU A 307 12.69 21.55 3.65
C LEU A 307 12.47 22.50 4.83
N VAL A 308 12.98 22.18 6.03
CA VAL A 308 12.86 23.02 7.22
C VAL A 308 13.50 24.39 6.98
N VAL A 309 14.69 24.44 6.37
CA VAL A 309 15.36 25.70 6.01
C VAL A 309 14.50 26.52 5.03
N SER A 310 13.97 25.89 3.97
CA SER A 310 13.14 26.57 2.97
C SER A 310 11.83 27.10 3.56
N ILE A 311 11.18 26.34 4.46
CA ILE A 311 9.98 26.80 5.17
C ILE A 311 10.30 28.01 6.06
N ARG A 312 11.42 27.97 6.79
CA ARG A 312 11.88 29.07 7.64
C ARG A 312 12.12 30.34 6.84
N GLU A 313 12.72 30.21 5.66
CA GLU A 313 12.91 31.34 4.73
C GLU A 313 11.57 31.86 4.21
N ALA A 314 10.65 31.00 3.82
CA ALA A 314 9.31 31.40 3.39
C ALA A 314 8.49 32.10 4.48
N VAL A 315 8.67 31.72 5.75
CA VAL A 315 8.07 32.40 6.92
C VAL A 315 8.71 33.78 7.12
N ARG A 316 10.02 33.86 7.04
CA ARG A 316 10.74 35.15 7.16
C ARG A 316 10.36 36.13 6.05
N ASP A 317 10.19 35.62 4.83
CA ASP A 317 9.80 36.41 3.65
C ASP A 317 8.27 36.74 3.66
N GLY A 318 7.50 36.29 4.65
CA GLY A 318 6.07 36.55 4.79
C GLY A 318 5.18 35.77 3.82
N LYS A 319 5.73 34.82 3.05
CA LYS A 319 4.96 33.96 2.14
C LYS A 319 4.10 32.95 2.88
N ILE A 320 4.57 32.49 4.04
CA ILE A 320 3.85 31.59 4.94
C ILE A 320 3.70 32.30 6.28
N GLN A 321 2.46 32.38 6.77
CA GLN A 321 2.15 32.99 8.06
C GLN A 321 1.52 31.93 8.98
N GLY A 322 1.52 32.19 10.28
CA GLY A 322 0.82 31.34 11.25
C GLY A 322 1.69 30.22 11.88
N ILE A 323 2.96 30.06 11.49
CA ILE A 323 3.89 29.13 12.15
C ILE A 323 4.60 29.84 13.30
N ALA A 324 4.64 29.20 14.47
CA ALA A 324 5.31 29.70 15.67
C ALA A 324 6.69 29.05 15.89
N ASP A 325 6.80 27.75 15.65
CA ASP A 325 8.00 26.95 15.88
C ASP A 325 8.05 25.73 14.96
N MET A 326 9.21 25.15 14.73
CA MET A 326 9.41 23.93 13.94
C MET A 326 10.38 23.02 14.66
N ARG A 327 10.00 21.73 14.81
CA ARG A 327 10.79 20.71 15.51
C ARG A 327 10.88 19.47 14.64
N ASP A 328 12.05 18.91 14.54
CA ASP A 328 12.23 17.57 13.99
C ASP A 328 12.28 16.56 15.16
N GLU A 329 11.26 15.73 15.25
CA GLU A 329 11.12 14.65 16.22
C GLU A 329 11.30 13.27 15.56
N THR A 330 11.90 13.24 14.36
CA THR A 330 12.17 12.03 13.60
C THR A 330 13.13 11.12 14.36
N SER A 331 12.77 9.86 14.48
CA SER A 331 13.63 8.85 15.12
C SER A 331 13.37 7.45 14.53
N GLY A 332 14.26 6.50 14.80
CA GLY A 332 14.08 5.12 14.38
C GLY A 332 12.83 4.43 14.99
N ARG A 333 12.23 5.01 16.04
CA ARG A 333 11.01 4.49 16.68
C ARG A 333 9.74 5.17 16.16
N THR A 334 9.80 6.50 15.90
CA THR A 334 8.64 7.29 15.49
C THR A 334 8.49 7.38 13.96
N GLY A 335 9.51 6.99 13.20
CA GLY A 335 9.59 7.29 11.78
C GLY A 335 9.76 8.80 11.53
N GLN A 336 9.42 9.26 10.34
CA GLN A 336 9.43 10.69 9.96
C GLN A 336 8.38 11.45 10.80
N ARG A 337 8.83 12.47 11.52
CA ARG A 337 7.96 13.31 12.36
C ARG A 337 8.49 14.75 12.44
N LEU A 338 8.09 15.58 11.49
CA LEU A 338 8.38 17.01 11.49
C LEU A 338 7.15 17.75 12.03
N VAL A 339 7.30 18.43 13.17
CA VAL A 339 6.24 19.12 13.89
C VAL A 339 6.33 20.62 13.63
N LEU A 340 5.28 21.18 13.02
CA LEU A 340 5.12 22.62 12.77
C LEU A 340 4.12 23.18 13.78
N VAL A 341 4.59 23.87 14.80
CA VAL A 341 3.72 24.46 15.86
C VAL A 341 3.08 25.74 15.34
N LEU A 342 1.75 25.81 15.39
CA LEU A 342 1.02 26.96 14.90
C LEU A 342 0.89 28.06 15.94
N LYS A 343 0.69 29.32 15.50
CA LYS A 343 0.26 30.43 16.34
C LYS A 343 -1.18 30.19 16.79
N ARG A 344 -1.59 30.79 17.91
CA ARG A 344 -2.92 30.57 18.51
C ARG A 344 -4.08 30.97 17.63
N ASP A 345 -3.87 32.00 16.80
CA ASP A 345 -4.84 32.61 15.88
C ASP A 345 -4.76 32.03 14.45
N ALA A 346 -3.86 31.07 14.23
CA ALA A 346 -3.66 30.48 12.91
C ALA A 346 -4.72 29.42 12.62
N VAL A 347 -5.29 29.49 11.41
CA VAL A 347 -6.19 28.45 10.88
C VAL A 347 -5.32 27.37 10.22
N PRO A 348 -5.29 26.14 10.76
CA PRO A 348 -4.40 25.08 10.26
C PRO A 348 -4.51 24.83 8.75
N LYS A 349 -5.73 24.87 8.21
CA LYS A 349 -6.03 24.71 6.78
C LYS A 349 -5.33 25.75 5.91
N VAL A 350 -5.37 27.02 6.32
CA VAL A 350 -4.77 28.13 5.56
C VAL A 350 -3.27 28.01 5.57
N VAL A 351 -2.67 27.68 6.72
CA VAL A 351 -1.22 27.48 6.85
C VAL A 351 -0.78 26.30 5.99
N LEU A 352 -1.50 25.19 6.03
CA LEU A 352 -1.19 23.99 5.25
C LEU A 352 -1.27 24.24 3.74
N ASN A 353 -2.28 24.96 3.26
CA ASN A 353 -2.40 25.34 1.86
C ASN A 353 -1.22 26.22 1.40
N ASN A 354 -0.78 27.16 2.23
CA ASN A 354 0.37 27.97 1.94
C ASN A 354 1.68 27.17 1.95
N LEU A 355 1.80 26.18 2.84
CA LEU A 355 2.92 25.25 2.87
C LEU A 355 3.00 24.43 1.56
N TYR A 356 1.90 23.89 1.07
CA TYR A 356 1.87 23.15 -0.20
C TYR A 356 2.21 24.04 -1.40
N LYS A 357 1.83 25.29 -1.36
CA LYS A 357 2.08 26.24 -2.45
C LYS A 357 3.54 26.73 -2.47
N HIS A 358 4.16 26.88 -1.30
CA HIS A 358 5.43 27.59 -1.14
C HIS A 358 6.57 26.73 -0.60
N SER A 359 6.38 25.42 -0.43
CA SER A 359 7.42 24.50 0.03
C SER A 359 7.38 23.16 -0.70
N GLN A 360 8.41 22.34 -0.48
CA GLN A 360 8.49 20.98 -1.04
C GLN A 360 7.57 19.95 -0.36
N LEU A 361 6.66 20.38 0.53
CA LEU A 361 5.58 19.50 1.01
C LEU A 361 4.62 19.10 -0.12
N GLN A 362 4.59 19.85 -1.22
CA GLN A 362 4.05 19.41 -2.49
C GLN A 362 5.11 19.60 -3.57
N GLN A 363 5.41 18.54 -4.31
CA GLN A 363 6.41 18.51 -5.36
C GLN A 363 5.94 17.69 -6.54
N THR A 364 6.40 18.06 -7.74
CA THR A 364 6.12 17.33 -8.96
C THR A 364 7.29 16.43 -9.33
N PHE A 365 7.04 15.14 -9.47
CA PHE A 365 7.98 14.18 -10.03
C PHE A 365 7.84 14.19 -11.56
N GLY A 366 8.86 14.68 -12.25
CA GLY A 366 8.91 14.66 -13.72
C GLY A 366 9.38 13.28 -14.19
N ALA A 367 8.44 12.39 -14.50
CA ALA A 367 8.79 11.08 -15.04
C ALA A 367 9.34 11.21 -16.47
N ASN A 368 10.50 10.60 -16.71
CA ASN A 368 11.12 10.40 -18.01
C ASN A 368 11.64 8.97 -18.08
N MET A 369 10.86 8.11 -18.70
CA MET A 369 11.08 6.65 -18.70
C MET A 369 12.04 6.27 -19.84
N LEU A 370 13.28 6.76 -19.74
CA LEU A 370 14.37 6.55 -20.69
C LEU A 370 15.26 5.40 -20.22
N ALA A 371 15.47 4.39 -21.06
CA ALA A 371 16.34 3.24 -20.78
C ALA A 371 17.10 2.82 -22.03
N LEU A 372 18.14 2.01 -21.87
CA LEU A 372 18.88 1.40 -22.97
C LEU A 372 18.15 0.16 -23.46
N VAL A 373 17.87 0.11 -24.77
CA VAL A 373 17.39 -1.08 -25.47
C VAL A 373 18.46 -1.42 -26.50
N ASP A 374 19.12 -2.55 -26.33
CA ASP A 374 20.24 -3.00 -27.19
C ASP A 374 21.29 -1.90 -27.38
N GLY A 375 21.67 -1.24 -26.26
CA GLY A 375 22.66 -0.15 -26.24
C GLY A 375 22.17 1.19 -26.76
N VAL A 376 20.91 1.29 -27.24
CA VAL A 376 20.32 2.54 -27.78
C VAL A 376 19.37 3.16 -26.74
N PRO A 377 19.53 4.45 -26.39
CA PRO A 377 18.61 5.12 -25.47
C PRO A 377 17.24 5.34 -26.09
N ARG A 378 16.17 4.87 -25.44
CA ARG A 378 14.79 5.00 -25.88
C ARG A 378 13.88 5.42 -24.73
N THR A 379 13.00 6.36 -24.98
CA THR A 379 11.86 6.67 -24.09
C THR A 379 10.78 5.63 -24.33
N LEU A 380 10.42 4.88 -23.29
CA LEU A 380 9.54 3.73 -23.39
C LEU A 380 8.20 3.97 -22.69
N SER A 381 7.15 3.38 -23.21
CA SER A 381 5.84 3.24 -22.57
C SER A 381 5.84 2.03 -21.64
N LEU A 382 4.87 1.94 -20.73
CA LEU A 382 4.80 0.87 -19.73
C LEU A 382 4.76 -0.52 -20.36
N ASP A 383 4.01 -0.71 -21.45
CA ASP A 383 3.93 -1.96 -22.20
C ASP A 383 5.30 -2.40 -22.74
N ALA A 384 6.10 -1.44 -23.20
CA ALA A 384 7.43 -1.72 -23.73
C ALA A 384 8.38 -2.22 -22.62
N PHE A 385 8.35 -1.66 -21.42
CA PHE A 385 9.14 -2.16 -20.28
C PHE A 385 8.80 -3.61 -19.95
N ILE A 386 7.52 -3.92 -19.84
CA ILE A 386 7.07 -5.29 -19.53
C ILE A 386 7.48 -6.25 -20.65
N ARG A 387 7.27 -5.89 -21.91
CA ARG A 387 7.67 -6.75 -23.06
C ARG A 387 9.17 -7.02 -23.12
N HIS A 388 10.01 -5.99 -22.92
CA HIS A 388 11.45 -6.18 -22.94
C HIS A 388 11.92 -7.09 -21.79
N TRP A 389 11.34 -6.92 -20.59
CA TRP A 389 11.67 -7.78 -19.48
C TRP A 389 11.17 -9.23 -19.72
N VAL A 390 9.94 -9.43 -20.19
CA VAL A 390 9.41 -10.77 -20.51
C VAL A 390 10.27 -11.46 -21.57
N ASN A 391 10.66 -10.75 -22.63
CA ASN A 391 11.52 -11.31 -23.67
C ASN A 391 12.89 -11.69 -23.12
N HIS A 392 13.47 -10.88 -22.24
CA HIS A 392 14.71 -11.21 -21.55
C HIS A 392 14.56 -12.48 -20.69
N GLN A 393 13.45 -12.61 -19.94
CA GLN A 393 13.20 -13.81 -19.15
C GLN A 393 13.00 -15.06 -20.02
N LEU A 394 12.34 -14.95 -21.16
CA LEU A 394 12.23 -16.07 -22.12
C LEU A 394 13.61 -16.54 -22.60
N ASP A 395 14.52 -15.61 -22.92
CA ASP A 395 15.90 -15.92 -23.31
C ASP A 395 16.66 -16.57 -22.14
N VAL A 396 16.58 -16.02 -20.93
CA VAL A 396 17.21 -16.58 -19.72
C VAL A 396 16.73 -18.01 -19.44
N ILE A 397 15.40 -18.27 -19.53
CA ILE A 397 14.84 -19.61 -19.31
C ILE A 397 15.30 -20.58 -20.41
N ALA A 398 15.28 -20.15 -21.68
CA ALA A 398 15.73 -20.99 -22.79
C ALA A 398 17.22 -21.33 -22.63
N ARG A 399 18.07 -20.35 -22.36
CA ARG A 399 19.52 -20.56 -22.17
C ARG A 399 19.83 -21.44 -20.95
N ARG A 400 19.19 -21.17 -19.81
CA ARG A 400 19.30 -21.99 -18.60
C ARG A 400 18.90 -23.43 -18.87
N THR A 401 17.77 -23.64 -19.54
CA THR A 401 17.28 -24.98 -19.86
C THR A 401 18.19 -25.70 -20.82
N ALA A 402 18.74 -25.00 -21.82
CA ALA A 402 19.72 -25.58 -22.74
C ALA A 402 21.03 -25.98 -22.05
N TYR A 403 21.49 -25.14 -21.09
CA TYR A 403 22.66 -25.48 -20.24
C TYR A 403 22.40 -26.71 -19.40
N LEU A 404 21.29 -26.77 -18.68
CA LEU A 404 20.92 -27.90 -17.83
C LEU A 404 20.73 -29.20 -18.64
N LYS A 405 20.13 -29.04 -19.83
CA LYS A 405 20.00 -30.16 -20.79
C LYS A 405 21.36 -30.70 -21.18
N ARG A 406 22.29 -29.86 -21.62
CA ARG A 406 23.66 -30.25 -22.01
C ARG A 406 24.39 -30.92 -20.86
N GLU A 407 24.36 -30.36 -19.65
CA GLU A 407 24.97 -30.95 -18.46
C GLU A 407 24.37 -32.31 -18.14
N ALA A 408 23.06 -32.45 -18.25
CA ALA A 408 22.37 -33.72 -18.04
C ALA A 408 22.70 -34.74 -19.12
N GLU A 409 22.80 -34.36 -20.39
CA GLU A 409 23.19 -35.21 -21.52
C GLU A 409 24.64 -35.67 -21.39
N GLU A 410 25.58 -34.79 -21.05
CA GLU A 410 26.97 -35.11 -20.80
C GLU A 410 27.11 -36.12 -19.63
N ARG A 411 26.36 -35.91 -18.55
CA ARG A 411 26.36 -36.85 -17.43
C ARG A 411 25.74 -38.20 -17.80
N ASP A 412 24.62 -38.18 -18.49
CA ASP A 412 23.92 -39.38 -18.96
C ASP A 412 24.79 -40.20 -19.92
N HIS A 413 25.51 -39.55 -20.81
CA HIS A 413 26.46 -40.17 -21.73
C HIS A 413 27.54 -40.95 -20.98
N ILE A 414 28.10 -40.40 -19.90
CA ILE A 414 29.04 -41.10 -19.03
C ILE A 414 28.38 -42.31 -18.36
N LEU A 415 27.13 -42.14 -17.84
CA LEU A 415 26.43 -43.25 -17.18
C LEU A 415 26.13 -44.40 -18.13
N GLN A 416 25.78 -44.13 -19.39
CA GLN A 416 25.62 -45.14 -20.43
C GLN A 416 26.90 -45.97 -20.63
N GLY A 417 28.08 -45.30 -20.63
CA GLY A 417 29.38 -45.99 -20.66
C GLY A 417 29.57 -46.88 -19.43
N TYR A 418 29.21 -46.38 -18.23
CA TYR A 418 29.31 -47.17 -17.01
C TYR A 418 28.38 -48.39 -17.01
N LEU A 419 27.16 -48.28 -17.52
CA LEU A 419 26.20 -49.40 -17.62
C LEU A 419 26.74 -50.47 -18.55
N LYS A 420 27.27 -50.09 -19.74
CA LYS A 420 27.92 -51.03 -20.66
C LYS A 420 29.10 -51.75 -19.99
N ALA A 421 29.96 -51.00 -19.26
CA ALA A 421 31.11 -51.59 -18.56
C ALA A 421 30.70 -52.51 -17.41
N LEU A 422 29.62 -52.23 -16.71
CA LEU A 422 29.10 -53.08 -15.63
C LEU A 422 28.40 -54.35 -16.15
N ASP A 423 27.85 -54.32 -17.38
CA ASP A 423 27.27 -55.49 -18.04
C ASP A 423 28.33 -56.47 -18.54
N MET A 424 29.54 -56.00 -18.85
CA MET A 424 30.68 -56.79 -19.29
C MET A 424 31.92 -56.65 -18.34
N LEU A 425 31.65 -56.70 -17.02
CA LEU A 425 32.63 -56.31 -16.00
C LEU A 425 33.90 -57.15 -16.01
N ASP A 426 33.75 -58.50 -16.19
CA ASP A 426 34.90 -59.41 -16.16
C ASP A 426 35.82 -59.18 -17.35
N GLU A 427 35.25 -58.93 -18.54
CA GLU A 427 36.00 -58.60 -19.75
C GLU A 427 36.72 -57.25 -19.65
N VAL A 428 36.01 -56.24 -19.10
CA VAL A 428 36.59 -54.92 -18.85
C VAL A 428 37.81 -55.01 -17.91
N ILE A 429 37.67 -55.71 -16.77
CA ILE A 429 38.77 -55.92 -15.82
C ILE A 429 39.93 -56.68 -16.46
N ALA A 430 39.63 -57.74 -17.21
CA ALA A 430 40.66 -58.52 -17.90
C ALA A 430 41.45 -57.65 -18.90
N LEU A 431 40.75 -56.85 -19.72
CA LEU A 431 41.37 -55.98 -20.71
C LEU A 431 42.24 -54.92 -20.06
N ILE A 432 41.74 -54.21 -19.00
CA ILE A 432 42.52 -53.19 -18.30
C ILE A 432 43.77 -53.76 -17.67
N ARG A 433 43.72 -54.97 -17.11
CA ARG A 433 44.92 -55.69 -16.56
C ARG A 433 45.91 -56.14 -17.58
N ALA A 434 45.46 -56.47 -18.79
CA ALA A 434 46.32 -56.93 -19.88
C ALA A 434 46.95 -55.76 -20.65
N SER A 435 46.47 -54.51 -20.47
CA SER A 435 46.98 -53.32 -21.15
C SER A 435 48.33 -52.88 -20.56
N GLU A 436 49.30 -52.48 -21.40
CA GLU A 436 50.61 -51.99 -20.99
C GLU A 436 50.57 -50.54 -20.44
N ASP A 437 49.65 -49.73 -20.99
CA ASP A 437 49.46 -48.35 -20.60
C ASP A 437 47.97 -47.92 -20.66
N THR A 438 47.68 -46.68 -20.20
CA THR A 438 46.34 -46.14 -20.17
C THR A 438 45.76 -45.92 -21.56
N ASP A 439 46.59 -45.60 -22.56
CA ASP A 439 46.08 -45.29 -23.92
C ASP A 439 45.73 -46.60 -24.66
N THR A 440 46.46 -47.68 -24.42
CA THR A 440 46.12 -49.02 -24.90
C THR A 440 44.86 -49.54 -24.27
N ALA A 441 44.71 -49.37 -22.95
CA ALA A 441 43.48 -49.71 -22.23
C ALA A 441 42.27 -48.94 -22.75
N ARG A 442 42.40 -47.60 -22.97
CA ARG A 442 41.34 -46.73 -23.56
C ARG A 442 40.90 -47.25 -24.91
N THR A 443 41.88 -47.49 -25.84
CA THR A 443 41.58 -47.95 -27.19
C THR A 443 40.89 -49.31 -27.17
N GLY A 444 41.37 -50.20 -26.29
CA GLY A 444 40.74 -51.50 -26.07
C GLY A 444 39.33 -51.46 -25.58
N LEU A 445 39.04 -50.58 -24.58
CA LEU A 445 37.68 -50.37 -24.08
C LEU A 445 36.71 -49.77 -25.11
N MET A 446 37.21 -48.82 -25.92
CA MET A 446 36.43 -48.27 -27.02
C MET A 446 36.00 -49.35 -28.02
N GLY A 447 36.95 -50.29 -28.37
CA GLY A 447 36.64 -51.38 -29.26
C GLY A 447 35.75 -52.48 -28.65
N LEU A 448 35.94 -52.81 -27.36
CA LEU A 448 35.17 -53.82 -26.64
C LEU A 448 33.70 -53.43 -26.37
N LEU A 449 33.49 -52.19 -25.94
CA LEU A 449 32.17 -51.77 -25.47
C LEU A 449 31.42 -50.89 -26.48
N ASP A 450 32.02 -50.60 -27.62
CA ASP A 450 31.49 -49.63 -28.60
C ASP A 450 31.13 -48.29 -27.94
N ILE A 451 32.17 -47.66 -27.34
CA ILE A 451 32.04 -46.39 -26.59
C ILE A 451 33.07 -45.42 -27.12
N ASP A 452 32.84 -44.15 -26.84
CA ASP A 452 33.80 -43.10 -27.20
C ASP A 452 34.93 -42.88 -26.15
N GLN A 453 35.84 -41.96 -26.47
CA GLN A 453 36.97 -41.65 -25.60
C GLN A 453 36.56 -41.11 -24.23
N VAL A 454 35.54 -40.26 -24.17
CA VAL A 454 35.06 -39.63 -22.91
C VAL A 454 34.51 -40.71 -21.96
N GLN A 455 33.74 -41.65 -22.50
CA GLN A 455 33.23 -42.80 -21.75
C GLN A 455 34.33 -43.74 -21.29
N ALA A 456 35.31 -44.01 -22.16
CA ALA A 456 36.46 -44.88 -21.86
C ALA A 456 37.33 -44.26 -20.74
N ASP A 457 37.60 -42.94 -20.79
CA ASP A 457 38.36 -42.24 -19.77
C ASP A 457 37.61 -42.20 -18.43
N ALA A 458 36.30 -42.03 -18.46
CA ALA A 458 35.44 -42.08 -17.27
C ALA A 458 35.48 -43.50 -16.62
N ILE A 459 35.45 -44.57 -17.43
CA ILE A 459 35.53 -45.95 -16.93
C ILE A 459 36.92 -46.19 -16.30
N LEU A 460 37.98 -45.73 -16.90
CA LEU A 460 39.37 -45.85 -16.39
C LEU A 460 39.55 -45.07 -15.05
N ALA A 461 38.87 -43.95 -14.89
CA ALA A 461 38.86 -43.16 -13.66
C ALA A 461 37.92 -43.73 -12.56
N MET A 462 37.15 -44.78 -12.88
CA MET A 462 36.16 -45.34 -11.96
C MET A 462 36.84 -46.00 -10.75
N GLN A 463 36.32 -45.70 -9.56
CA GLN A 463 36.78 -46.32 -8.32
C GLN A 463 36.21 -47.73 -8.17
N LEU A 464 37.04 -48.70 -7.69
CA LEU A 464 36.60 -50.09 -7.48
C LEU A 464 35.36 -50.28 -6.61
N ARG A 465 35.11 -49.38 -5.69
CA ARG A 465 33.87 -49.37 -4.87
C ARG A 465 32.58 -49.19 -5.68
N THR A 466 32.68 -48.60 -6.87
CA THR A 466 31.54 -48.33 -7.75
C THR A 466 31.01 -49.61 -8.43
N LEU A 467 31.83 -50.65 -8.47
CA LEU A 467 31.54 -51.94 -9.11
C LEU A 467 30.59 -52.84 -8.26
N THR A 468 30.13 -52.38 -7.10
CA THR A 468 29.23 -53.15 -6.25
C THR A 468 27.79 -53.12 -6.80
N ARG A 469 27.00 -54.21 -6.58
CA ARG A 469 25.59 -54.34 -7.03
C ARG A 469 24.75 -53.14 -6.57
N MET A 470 24.92 -52.73 -5.32
CA MET A 470 24.18 -51.55 -4.76
C MET A 470 24.48 -50.24 -5.47
N ASN A 471 25.70 -50.07 -6.04
CA ASN A 471 26.05 -48.90 -6.82
C ASN A 471 25.54 -49.01 -8.28
N ARG A 472 25.39 -50.22 -8.85
CA ARG A 472 24.78 -50.44 -10.15
C ARG A 472 23.31 -49.93 -10.11
N ASP A 473 22.53 -50.32 -9.08
CA ASP A 473 21.14 -49.86 -8.94
C ASP A 473 21.02 -48.33 -8.82
N LYS A 474 22.02 -47.67 -8.18
CA LYS A 474 22.09 -46.20 -8.13
C LYS A 474 22.40 -45.58 -9.49
N ILE A 475 23.30 -46.17 -10.27
CA ILE A 475 23.63 -45.68 -11.62
C ILE A 475 22.43 -45.82 -12.56
N VAL A 476 21.69 -46.93 -12.49
CA VAL A 476 20.44 -47.13 -13.25
C VAL A 476 19.41 -46.10 -12.86
N ALA A 477 19.18 -45.86 -11.55
CA ALA A 477 18.23 -44.89 -11.06
C ALA A 477 18.61 -43.44 -11.46
N GLU A 478 19.92 -43.08 -11.41
CA GLU A 478 20.44 -41.78 -11.86
C GLU A 478 20.24 -41.61 -13.38
N HIS A 479 20.52 -42.65 -14.17
CA HIS A 479 20.27 -42.63 -15.61
C HIS A 479 18.79 -42.39 -15.94
N GLU A 480 17.87 -43.13 -15.32
CA GLU A 480 16.43 -42.97 -15.52
C GLU A 480 15.92 -41.58 -15.08
N GLU A 481 16.49 -41.02 -14.02
CA GLU A 481 16.17 -39.67 -13.57
C GLU A 481 16.66 -38.63 -14.57
N LEU A 482 17.88 -38.76 -15.08
CA LEU A 482 18.43 -37.85 -16.08
C LEU A 482 17.63 -37.91 -17.39
N GLN A 483 17.25 -39.09 -17.85
CA GLN A 483 16.43 -39.24 -19.04
C GLN A 483 15.09 -38.53 -18.91
N ARG A 484 14.45 -38.58 -17.74
CA ARG A 484 13.22 -37.84 -17.45
C ARG A 484 13.46 -36.33 -17.46
N LYS A 485 14.58 -35.86 -16.86
CA LYS A 485 14.97 -34.42 -16.88
C LYS A 485 15.27 -33.95 -18.29
N ILE A 486 16.03 -34.73 -19.09
CA ILE A 486 16.34 -34.39 -20.49
C ILE A 486 15.05 -34.26 -21.31
N ALA A 487 14.12 -35.21 -21.16
CA ALA A 487 12.83 -35.15 -21.84
C ALA A 487 12.01 -33.90 -21.42
N ASP A 488 12.04 -33.56 -20.14
CA ASP A 488 11.37 -32.34 -19.62
C ASP A 488 12.02 -31.06 -20.17
N TYR A 489 13.35 -30.98 -20.21
CA TYR A 489 14.09 -29.86 -20.79
C TYR A 489 13.80 -29.66 -22.28
N ILE A 490 13.72 -30.77 -23.03
CA ILE A 490 13.35 -30.74 -24.45
C ILE A 490 11.94 -30.18 -24.61
N ASP A 491 11.01 -30.59 -23.76
CA ASP A 491 9.63 -30.14 -23.80
C ASP A 491 9.51 -28.63 -23.43
N ILE A 492 10.28 -28.16 -22.43
CA ILE A 492 10.35 -26.75 -22.07
C ILE A 492 10.91 -25.91 -23.25
N LEU A 493 11.99 -26.36 -23.90
CA LEU A 493 12.59 -25.65 -25.01
C LEU A 493 11.66 -25.60 -26.24
N ALA A 494 10.84 -26.62 -26.45
CA ALA A 494 9.91 -26.71 -27.59
C ALA A 494 8.63 -25.92 -27.39
N LYS A 495 8.24 -25.60 -26.15
CA LYS A 495 6.92 -25.00 -25.82
C LYS A 495 7.05 -23.63 -25.13
N PRO A 496 6.87 -22.53 -25.88
CA PRO A 496 6.89 -21.18 -25.30
C PRO A 496 5.88 -20.98 -24.15
N GLU A 497 4.77 -21.67 -24.17
CA GLU A 497 3.74 -21.61 -23.09
C GLU A 497 4.32 -22.13 -21.77
N ARG A 498 5.12 -23.20 -21.79
CA ARG A 498 5.80 -23.71 -20.60
C ARG A 498 6.83 -22.73 -20.07
N GLN A 499 7.57 -22.08 -20.97
CA GLN A 499 8.56 -21.06 -20.59
C GLN A 499 7.85 -19.88 -19.90
N ARG A 500 6.72 -19.38 -20.46
CA ARG A 500 5.92 -18.34 -19.85
C ARG A 500 5.39 -18.75 -18.48
N LYS A 501 4.90 -19.98 -18.35
CA LYS A 501 4.44 -20.50 -17.06
C LYS A 501 5.58 -20.52 -16.02
N ILE A 502 6.77 -20.96 -16.38
CA ILE A 502 7.94 -20.96 -15.48
C ILE A 502 8.27 -19.54 -15.02
N ILE A 503 8.22 -18.55 -15.92
CA ILE A 503 8.46 -17.14 -15.56
C ILE A 503 7.42 -16.68 -14.53
N GLY A 504 6.14 -17.01 -14.75
CA GLY A 504 5.06 -16.69 -13.83
C GLY A 504 5.24 -17.33 -12.46
N ASP A 505 5.43 -18.65 -12.43
CA ASP A 505 5.62 -19.42 -11.19
C ASP A 505 6.82 -18.88 -10.37
N GLU A 506 7.93 -18.57 -11.03
CA GLU A 506 9.14 -18.01 -10.41
C GLU A 506 8.94 -16.58 -9.89
N LEU A 507 8.16 -15.76 -10.60
CA LEU A 507 7.81 -14.43 -10.17
C LEU A 507 6.87 -14.46 -8.95
N ASP A 508 5.93 -15.40 -8.93
CA ASP A 508 5.02 -15.62 -7.79
C ASP A 508 5.78 -15.98 -6.51
N GLU A 509 6.80 -16.85 -6.60
CA GLU A 509 7.67 -17.16 -5.46
C GLU A 509 8.37 -15.92 -4.90
N ILE A 510 8.83 -15.02 -5.78
CA ILE A 510 9.50 -13.78 -5.40
C ILE A 510 8.49 -12.82 -4.75
N VAL A 511 7.31 -12.67 -5.34
CA VAL A 511 6.24 -11.81 -4.83
C VAL A 511 5.73 -12.30 -3.48
N ALA A 512 5.53 -13.61 -3.32
CA ALA A 512 5.11 -14.19 -2.04
C ALA A 512 6.12 -13.92 -0.92
N LYS A 513 7.42 -13.87 -1.25
CA LYS A 513 8.49 -13.68 -0.27
C LYS A 513 8.83 -12.21 0.01
N TYR A 514 8.76 -11.35 -1.00
CA TYR A 514 9.27 -9.97 -0.94
C TYR A 514 8.21 -8.91 -1.26
N GLY A 515 7.02 -9.30 -1.73
CA GLY A 515 5.93 -8.38 -2.02
C GLY A 515 5.34 -7.81 -0.75
N ASP A 516 5.16 -6.50 -0.72
CA ASP A 516 4.52 -5.76 0.38
C ASP A 516 3.37 -4.89 -0.16
N ASP A 517 2.63 -4.28 0.74
CA ASP A 517 1.52 -3.41 0.39
C ASP A 517 2.01 -2.07 -0.16
N ARG A 518 1.14 -1.43 -0.94
CA ARG A 518 1.39 -0.09 -1.47
C ARG A 518 1.59 0.92 -0.34
N ARG A 519 2.68 1.69 -0.42
CA ARG A 519 3.01 2.76 0.53
C ARG A 519 2.40 4.09 0.11
N THR A 520 2.46 4.43 -1.18
CA THR A 520 1.98 5.70 -1.73
C THR A 520 0.49 5.64 -2.04
N LYS A 521 -0.29 6.55 -1.47
CA LYS A 521 -1.73 6.70 -1.77
C LYS A 521 -1.93 7.51 -3.05
N ILE A 522 -2.95 7.16 -3.84
CA ILE A 522 -3.32 7.90 -5.05
C ILE A 522 -4.72 8.47 -4.84
N LEU A 523 -4.85 9.79 -4.87
CA LEU A 523 -6.13 10.49 -4.68
C LEU A 523 -6.62 11.10 -5.98
N PRO A 524 -7.94 11.15 -6.23
CA PRO A 524 -8.49 11.85 -7.38
C PRO A 524 -8.19 13.35 -7.26
N PHE A 525 -7.76 13.97 -8.35
CA PHE A 525 -7.50 15.40 -8.39
C PHE A 525 -8.80 16.16 -8.63
N SER A 526 -9.23 16.99 -7.67
CA SER A 526 -10.49 17.75 -7.73
C SER A 526 -10.33 19.22 -8.16
N GLY A 527 -9.13 19.66 -8.56
CA GLY A 527 -8.86 21.04 -8.99
C GLY A 527 -8.87 22.09 -7.89
N GLU A 528 -9.70 21.98 -6.87
CA GLU A 528 -9.69 22.77 -5.66
C GLU A 528 -9.23 21.89 -4.49
N MET A 529 -8.27 22.39 -3.70
CA MET A 529 -7.78 21.67 -2.52
C MET A 529 -8.89 21.63 -1.46
N ASN A 530 -9.66 20.55 -1.40
CA ASN A 530 -10.53 20.29 -0.27
C ASN A 530 -9.72 19.73 0.90
N VAL A 531 -10.12 20.10 2.12
CA VAL A 531 -9.48 19.57 3.36
C VAL A 531 -9.57 18.04 3.44
N GLU A 532 -10.59 17.47 2.83
CA GLU A 532 -10.82 16.03 2.73
C GLU A 532 -9.66 15.30 2.10
N ASP A 533 -9.01 15.90 1.09
CA ASP A 533 -7.86 15.31 0.40
C ASP A 533 -6.62 15.19 1.29
N LEU A 534 -6.65 15.83 2.47
CA LEU A 534 -5.53 15.88 3.42
C LEU A 534 -5.68 14.91 4.60
N ILE A 535 -6.82 14.24 4.71
CA ILE A 535 -7.15 13.38 5.86
C ILE A 535 -7.24 11.94 5.40
N ALA A 536 -6.54 11.05 6.08
CA ALA A 536 -6.65 9.62 5.80
C ALA A 536 -8.10 9.15 6.01
N GLU A 537 -8.63 8.42 5.04
CA GLU A 537 -9.90 7.73 5.22
C GLU A 537 -9.67 6.53 6.15
N GLU A 538 -10.10 6.69 7.40
CA GLU A 538 -9.97 5.69 8.45
C GLU A 538 -11.32 5.45 9.10
N ASN A 539 -11.55 4.25 9.57
CA ASN A 539 -12.70 3.96 10.41
C ASN A 539 -12.46 4.51 11.81
N VAL A 540 -13.40 5.31 12.28
CA VAL A 540 -13.36 5.93 13.60
C VAL A 540 -14.66 5.67 14.36
N VAL A 541 -14.55 5.51 15.66
CA VAL A 541 -15.68 5.43 16.57
C VAL A 541 -15.99 6.82 17.09
N VAL A 542 -17.20 7.27 16.85
CA VAL A 542 -17.71 8.53 17.38
C VAL A 542 -18.47 8.26 18.66
N THR A 543 -18.11 8.99 19.72
CA THR A 543 -18.79 8.93 21.01
C THR A 543 -19.41 10.28 21.33
N VAL A 544 -20.72 10.32 21.63
CA VAL A 544 -21.45 11.52 22.05
C VAL A 544 -22.05 11.24 23.42
N THR A 545 -21.82 12.11 24.39
CA THR A 545 -22.35 11.97 25.73
C THR A 545 -23.65 12.83 25.92
N HIS A 546 -24.44 12.47 26.93
CA HIS A 546 -25.68 13.20 27.28
C HIS A 546 -25.43 14.68 27.63
N SER A 547 -24.31 14.97 28.29
CA SER A 547 -23.90 16.34 28.54
C SER A 547 -23.31 17.06 27.32
N GLY A 548 -23.31 16.44 26.13
CA GLY A 548 -22.90 17.06 24.89
C GLY A 548 -21.38 17.03 24.61
N PHE A 549 -20.63 16.17 25.26
CA PHE A 549 -19.22 15.96 24.88
C PHE A 549 -19.12 14.99 23.72
N ILE A 550 -18.28 15.34 22.76
CA ILE A 550 -18.07 14.55 21.54
C ILE A 550 -16.59 14.34 21.29
N LYS A 551 -16.26 13.15 20.79
CA LYS A 551 -14.92 12.79 20.30
C LYS A 551 -14.99 11.75 19.21
N ARG A 552 -13.91 11.63 18.42
CA ARG A 552 -13.63 10.48 17.58
C ARG A 552 -12.40 9.73 18.10
N THR A 553 -12.41 8.41 18.00
CA THR A 553 -11.32 7.53 18.42
C THR A 553 -11.07 6.54 17.29
N LYS A 554 -9.83 6.18 17.01
CA LYS A 554 -9.53 5.17 15.98
C LYS A 554 -10.18 3.84 16.33
N ALA A 555 -10.79 3.18 15.34
CA ALA A 555 -11.50 1.91 15.55
C ALA A 555 -10.58 0.83 16.13
N ASP A 556 -9.29 0.85 15.79
CA ASP A 556 -8.27 -0.10 16.29
C ASP A 556 -8.07 -0.05 17.81
N GLU A 557 -8.39 1.08 18.47
CA GLU A 557 -8.33 1.17 19.94
C GLU A 557 -9.43 0.36 20.64
N TYR A 558 -10.46 -0.09 19.90
CA TYR A 558 -11.60 -0.88 20.41
C TYR A 558 -11.54 -2.36 20.02
N ARG A 559 -10.35 -2.93 19.72
CA ARG A 559 -10.17 -4.34 19.34
C ARG A 559 -10.89 -5.29 20.29
N SER A 560 -11.54 -6.30 19.69
CA SER A 560 -12.36 -7.31 20.38
C SER A 560 -11.54 -8.07 21.45
N GLN A 561 -12.14 -8.25 22.64
CA GLN A 561 -11.60 -9.14 23.69
C GLN A 561 -12.32 -10.49 23.63
N HIS A 562 -11.57 -11.58 23.84
CA HIS A 562 -12.11 -12.94 23.94
C HIS A 562 -13.16 -13.09 25.05
N ARG A 563 -14.07 -14.06 24.88
CA ARG A 563 -15.10 -14.45 25.84
C ARG A 563 -14.54 -14.57 27.26
N GLY A 564 -15.15 -13.84 28.22
CA GLY A 564 -14.78 -13.87 29.63
C GLY A 564 -14.01 -12.63 30.13
N GLY A 565 -13.74 -11.63 29.26
CA GLY A 565 -13.14 -10.36 29.68
C GLY A 565 -14.10 -9.50 30.52
N LYS A 566 -13.61 -8.85 31.58
CA LYS A 566 -14.34 -7.79 32.28
C LYS A 566 -14.49 -6.62 31.32
N GLY A 567 -15.73 -6.23 30.96
CA GLY A 567 -16.05 -5.15 30.04
C GLY A 567 -15.17 -3.91 30.23
N ILE A 568 -14.80 -3.28 29.12
CA ILE A 568 -13.88 -2.14 29.11
C ILE A 568 -14.68 -0.84 29.28
N LYS A 569 -14.25 0.06 30.19
CA LYS A 569 -14.83 1.41 30.31
C LYS A 569 -14.50 2.21 29.06
N GLY A 570 -15.53 2.61 28.31
CA GLY A 570 -15.39 3.34 27.04
C GLY A 570 -14.94 4.80 27.18
N THR A 571 -15.04 5.42 28.36
CA THR A 571 -14.71 6.83 28.60
C THR A 571 -14.63 7.08 30.10
N LYS A 572 -13.72 7.94 30.57
CA LYS A 572 -13.78 8.51 31.94
C LYS A 572 -14.85 9.59 31.96
N LEU A 573 -16.07 9.19 32.27
CA LEU A 573 -17.19 10.11 32.43
C LEU A 573 -17.15 10.80 33.83
N ARG A 574 -17.75 11.98 33.96
CA ARG A 574 -18.14 12.53 35.28
C ARG A 574 -19.21 11.62 35.86
N GLU A 575 -19.37 11.63 37.19
CA GLU A 575 -20.33 10.76 37.90
C GLU A 575 -21.78 10.88 37.38
N ASP A 576 -22.11 11.95 36.63
CA ASP A 576 -23.47 12.25 36.13
C ASP A 576 -23.59 12.26 34.61
N ASP A 577 -22.54 11.85 33.82
CA ASP A 577 -22.58 11.87 32.35
C ASP A 577 -22.66 10.45 31.76
N VAL A 578 -23.37 10.28 30.66
CA VAL A 578 -23.70 9.00 30.02
C VAL A 578 -23.44 9.10 28.52
N VAL A 579 -23.01 8.04 27.87
CA VAL A 579 -22.86 7.97 26.41
C VAL A 579 -24.23 7.75 25.77
N ASP A 580 -24.70 8.71 24.95
CA ASP A 580 -25.99 8.62 24.25
C ASP A 580 -25.82 8.00 22.86
N HIS A 581 -24.73 8.34 22.14
CA HIS A 581 -24.48 7.82 20.81
C HIS A 581 -23.05 7.26 20.72
N PHE A 582 -22.96 6.06 20.17
CA PHE A 582 -21.71 5.35 19.93
C PHE A 582 -21.84 4.59 18.63
N PHE A 583 -21.09 4.96 17.60
CA PHE A 583 -21.18 4.35 16.27
C PHE A 583 -19.86 4.44 15.51
N LEU A 584 -19.67 3.51 14.59
CA LEU A 584 -18.54 3.44 13.66
C LEU A 584 -18.85 4.29 12.43
N THR A 585 -17.86 5.03 11.94
CA THR A 585 -17.98 5.84 10.72
C THR A 585 -16.62 6.03 10.05
N SER A 586 -16.61 6.40 8.76
CA SER A 586 -15.40 6.89 8.08
C SER A 586 -15.13 8.35 8.47
N THR A 587 -13.86 8.72 8.58
CA THR A 587 -13.43 10.12 8.77
C THR A 587 -14.02 11.07 7.73
N HIS A 588 -14.29 10.61 6.51
CA HIS A 588 -14.81 11.41 5.39
C HIS A 588 -16.33 11.53 5.35
N ASN A 589 -17.05 10.79 6.19
CA ASN A 589 -18.51 10.84 6.23
C ASN A 589 -19.01 12.17 6.79
N TRP A 590 -20.16 12.63 6.30
CA TRP A 590 -20.93 13.68 6.91
C TRP A 590 -21.67 13.14 8.12
N LEU A 591 -21.58 13.85 9.24
CA LEU A 591 -22.36 13.60 10.43
C LEU A 591 -23.49 14.64 10.50
N LEU A 592 -24.73 14.18 10.49
CA LEU A 592 -25.91 14.99 10.60
C LEU A 592 -26.45 14.88 12.03
N PHE A 593 -26.34 15.95 12.79
CA PHE A 593 -26.83 16.05 14.18
C PHE A 593 -28.24 16.64 14.20
N PHE A 594 -29.22 15.82 14.54
CA PHE A 594 -30.59 16.22 14.70
C PHE A 594 -30.87 16.53 16.17
N THR A 595 -31.48 17.68 16.44
CA THR A 595 -31.70 18.16 17.80
C THR A 595 -33.16 18.04 18.21
N ASN A 596 -33.43 18.05 19.53
CA ASN A 596 -34.75 18.05 20.10
C ASN A 596 -35.60 19.24 19.59
N LYS A 597 -34.99 20.37 19.18
CA LYS A 597 -35.63 21.55 18.61
C LYS A 597 -36.00 21.42 17.12
N GLY A 598 -35.83 20.20 16.54
CA GLY A 598 -36.15 19.95 15.13
C GLY A 598 -35.19 20.62 14.14
N ARG A 599 -33.96 20.85 14.55
CA ARG A 599 -32.88 21.38 13.70
C ARG A 599 -31.90 20.29 13.35
N VAL A 600 -31.17 20.52 12.26
CA VAL A 600 -30.06 19.64 11.84
C VAL A 600 -28.79 20.47 11.61
N TYR A 601 -27.70 20.00 12.13
CA TYR A 601 -26.37 20.53 11.93
C TYR A 601 -25.53 19.49 11.22
N ARG A 602 -24.57 19.91 10.40
CA ARG A 602 -23.66 18.98 9.72
C ARG A 602 -22.20 19.32 9.98
N ILE A 603 -21.40 18.31 10.10
CA ILE A 603 -19.94 18.40 10.22
C ILE A 603 -19.32 17.16 9.60
N LYS A 604 -18.12 17.26 9.08
CA LYS A 604 -17.37 16.07 8.67
C LYS A 604 -16.80 15.33 9.89
N ALA A 605 -16.76 13.99 9.84
CA ALA A 605 -16.28 13.22 10.98
C ALA A 605 -14.82 13.55 11.33
N TYR A 606 -13.97 13.92 10.33
CA TYR A 606 -12.59 14.35 10.58
C TYR A 606 -12.48 15.68 11.34
N GLU A 607 -13.50 16.53 11.30
CA GLU A 607 -13.52 17.81 12.04
C GLU A 607 -13.76 17.61 13.54
N LEU A 608 -14.24 16.43 13.95
CA LEU A 608 -14.40 16.09 15.37
C LEU A 608 -13.02 15.97 16.05
N PRO A 609 -12.93 16.37 17.33
CA PRO A 609 -11.70 16.23 18.11
C PRO A 609 -11.29 14.76 18.22
N GLU A 610 -10.06 14.46 17.87
CA GLU A 610 -9.48 13.16 18.09
C GLU A 610 -9.11 13.00 19.56
N GLY A 611 -9.45 11.86 20.13
CA GLY A 611 -9.18 11.57 21.52
C GLY A 611 -8.95 10.10 21.75
N SER A 612 -8.06 9.76 22.71
CA SER A 612 -7.91 8.39 23.17
C SER A 612 -9.22 7.88 23.78
N ARG A 613 -9.35 6.57 23.89
CA ARG A 613 -10.53 5.91 24.49
C ARG A 613 -10.93 6.51 25.84
N ASP A 614 -9.96 6.87 26.68
CA ASP A 614 -10.19 7.40 28.04
C ASP A 614 -10.35 8.94 28.11
N SER A 615 -10.20 9.65 27.00
CA SER A 615 -10.34 11.11 26.96
C SER A 615 -11.81 11.54 27.05
N LYS A 616 -12.05 12.74 27.59
CA LYS A 616 -13.41 13.32 27.74
C LYS A 616 -14.00 13.83 26.43
N GLY A 617 -13.15 14.20 25.45
CA GLY A 617 -13.58 14.90 24.23
C GLY A 617 -13.86 16.39 24.47
N GLN A 618 -14.53 17.05 23.52
CA GLN A 618 -14.85 18.45 23.52
C GLN A 618 -16.38 18.64 23.52
N HIS A 619 -16.86 19.71 24.15
CA HIS A 619 -18.30 20.00 24.16
C HIS A 619 -18.77 20.44 22.77
N VAL A 620 -19.88 19.87 22.29
CA VAL A 620 -20.43 20.07 20.94
C VAL A 620 -20.75 21.54 20.64
N ALA A 621 -21.12 22.35 21.64
CA ALA A 621 -21.33 23.78 21.48
C ALA A 621 -20.08 24.56 21.02
N ASN A 622 -18.86 23.98 21.17
CA ASN A 622 -17.65 24.58 20.62
C ASN A 622 -17.48 24.30 19.13
N LEU A 623 -18.19 23.31 18.61
CA LEU A 623 -18.13 22.88 17.21
C LEU A 623 -19.35 23.32 16.41
N LEU A 624 -20.56 23.30 17.03
CA LEU A 624 -21.84 23.60 16.43
C LEU A 624 -22.53 24.71 17.22
N GLN A 625 -23.18 25.65 16.52
CA GLN A 625 -23.87 26.80 17.13
C GLN A 625 -25.25 26.39 17.63
N PHE A 626 -25.31 25.64 18.72
CA PHE A 626 -26.57 25.25 19.36
C PHE A 626 -27.25 26.43 20.04
N ALA A 627 -28.59 26.44 19.99
CA ALA A 627 -29.40 27.35 20.80
C ALA A 627 -29.38 26.90 22.28
N PRO A 628 -29.76 27.80 23.24
CA PRO A 628 -29.97 27.38 24.63
C PRO A 628 -30.96 26.22 24.71
N ASP A 629 -30.72 25.24 25.57
CA ASP A 629 -31.55 24.05 25.80
C ASP A 629 -31.72 23.14 24.54
N GLU A 630 -30.82 23.22 23.61
CA GLU A 630 -30.76 22.34 22.43
C GLU A 630 -29.85 21.13 22.72
N SER A 631 -30.40 19.93 22.53
CA SER A 631 -29.68 18.65 22.75
C SER A 631 -29.77 17.77 21.53
N ILE A 632 -28.76 16.91 21.36
CA ILE A 632 -28.69 15.94 20.26
C ILE A 632 -29.67 14.80 20.54
N GLN A 633 -30.53 14.48 19.56
CA GLN A 633 -31.48 13.38 19.64
C GLN A 633 -31.04 12.18 18.74
N THR A 634 -30.53 12.49 17.56
CA THR A 634 -30.10 11.46 16.61
C THR A 634 -28.89 11.96 15.83
N VAL A 635 -27.95 11.08 15.57
CA VAL A 635 -26.81 11.34 14.68
C VAL A 635 -26.87 10.35 13.54
N LEU A 636 -26.81 10.84 12.30
CA LEU A 636 -26.71 10.00 11.10
C LEU A 636 -25.36 10.22 10.44
N SER A 637 -24.70 9.14 10.09
CA SER A 637 -23.49 9.13 9.30
C SER A 637 -23.84 8.82 7.85
N ILE A 638 -23.46 9.70 6.91
CA ILE A 638 -23.68 9.50 5.48
C ILE A 638 -22.41 9.77 4.69
N PRO A 639 -22.05 8.91 3.71
CA PRO A 639 -20.90 9.16 2.84
C PRO A 639 -21.17 10.36 1.90
N ASN A 640 -22.38 10.47 1.41
CA ASN A 640 -22.85 11.55 0.54
C ASN A 640 -24.37 11.69 0.65
N TYR A 641 -24.97 12.69 -0.03
CA TYR A 641 -26.42 12.94 -0.04
C TYR A 641 -27.19 12.09 -1.08
N GLU A 642 -26.54 11.15 -1.74
CA GLU A 642 -27.13 10.22 -2.70
C GLU A 642 -27.31 8.81 -2.11
N VAL A 643 -26.85 8.56 -0.88
CA VAL A 643 -26.93 7.26 -0.20
C VAL A 643 -28.36 6.76 -0.01
N ALA A 644 -29.33 7.68 0.10
CA ALA A 644 -30.75 7.39 0.15
C ALA A 644 -31.52 8.52 -0.52
N LYS A 645 -32.72 8.21 -1.02
CA LYS A 645 -33.56 9.23 -1.69
C LYS A 645 -34.19 10.21 -0.71
N TYR A 646 -34.54 9.74 0.48
CA TYR A 646 -35.30 10.50 1.48
C TYR A 646 -34.70 10.36 2.88
N LEU A 647 -34.99 11.37 3.71
CA LEU A 647 -34.85 11.36 5.15
C LEU A 647 -36.24 11.38 5.79
N VAL A 648 -36.46 10.47 6.72
CA VAL A 648 -37.69 10.43 7.53
C VAL A 648 -37.41 10.94 8.95
N LEU A 649 -38.27 11.80 9.45
CA LEU A 649 -38.20 12.37 10.79
C LEU A 649 -39.47 12.00 11.56
N ALA A 650 -39.33 11.72 12.86
CA ALA A 650 -40.46 11.46 13.74
C ALA A 650 -40.39 12.29 15.01
N THR A 651 -41.56 12.79 15.48
CA THR A 651 -41.66 13.56 16.70
C THR A 651 -42.35 12.79 17.83
N ARG A 652 -42.19 13.24 19.08
CA ARG A 652 -42.75 12.62 20.26
C ARG A 652 -44.26 12.50 20.19
N SER A 653 -44.97 13.48 19.59
CA SER A 653 -46.42 13.45 19.36
C SER A 653 -46.86 12.45 18.27
N GLY A 654 -45.94 11.70 17.67
CA GLY A 654 -46.22 10.71 16.63
C GLY A 654 -46.40 11.29 15.23
N LYS A 655 -45.96 12.50 14.97
CA LYS A 655 -45.90 13.03 13.60
C LYS A 655 -44.66 12.46 12.86
N VAL A 656 -44.85 12.24 11.59
CA VAL A 656 -43.78 11.75 10.68
C VAL A 656 -43.70 12.64 9.45
N LYS A 657 -42.52 12.70 8.88
CA LYS A 657 -42.25 13.53 7.71
C LYS A 657 -41.17 12.88 6.85
N LYS A 658 -41.38 12.85 5.53
CA LYS A 658 -40.41 12.40 4.52
C LYS A 658 -39.96 13.60 3.67
N THR A 659 -38.68 13.85 3.58
CA THR A 659 -38.07 14.96 2.83
C THR A 659 -36.93 14.43 1.95
N PRO A 660 -36.75 14.90 0.69
CA PRO A 660 -35.58 14.53 -0.10
C PRO A 660 -34.27 14.84 0.65
N LEU A 661 -33.37 13.86 0.71
CA LEU A 661 -32.10 13.99 1.46
C LEU A 661 -31.24 15.16 0.97
N ALA A 662 -31.26 15.42 -0.35
CA ALA A 662 -30.54 16.53 -0.97
C ALA A 662 -30.94 17.92 -0.46
N GLU A 663 -32.16 18.09 0.11
CA GLU A 663 -32.57 19.36 0.72
C GLU A 663 -31.77 19.75 1.98
N TYR A 664 -31.03 18.78 2.55
CA TYR A 664 -30.19 18.98 3.72
C TYR A 664 -28.72 19.29 3.37
N ASP A 665 -28.35 19.24 2.08
CA ASP A 665 -27.04 19.67 1.61
C ASP A 665 -26.95 21.21 1.57
N SER A 666 -26.45 21.79 2.64
CA SER A 666 -26.32 23.25 2.75
C SER A 666 -25.07 23.64 3.52
N PRO A 667 -24.29 24.60 3.03
CA PRO A 667 -23.06 25.07 3.69
C PRO A 667 -23.30 25.91 4.96
N ARG A 668 -24.52 26.09 5.41
CA ARG A 668 -24.84 26.95 6.56
C ARG A 668 -24.41 26.30 7.89
N GLN A 669 -23.51 26.96 8.61
CA GLN A 669 -22.99 26.48 9.90
C GLN A 669 -23.98 26.66 11.07
N GLY A 670 -24.90 27.60 10.98
CA GLY A 670 -25.90 27.89 12.03
C GLY A 670 -27.06 26.90 12.11
N GLY A 671 -26.95 25.73 11.43
CA GLY A 671 -27.98 24.69 11.39
C GLY A 671 -29.16 25.04 10.49
N LEU A 672 -29.95 24.02 10.14
CA LEU A 672 -31.15 24.12 9.31
C LEU A 672 -32.36 23.63 10.09
N ILE A 673 -33.54 24.21 9.82
CA ILE A 673 -34.81 23.64 10.30
C ILE A 673 -35.04 22.33 9.55
N ALA A 674 -35.03 21.20 10.27
CA ALA A 674 -35.26 19.86 9.73
C ALA A 674 -36.77 19.53 9.77
N VAL A 675 -37.45 19.88 10.83
CA VAL A 675 -38.91 19.79 11.00
C VAL A 675 -39.41 20.96 11.82
N ARG A 676 -40.60 21.48 11.48
CA ARG A 676 -41.26 22.51 12.27
C ARG A 676 -42.04 21.84 13.38
N LEU A 677 -41.59 22.03 14.63
CA LEU A 677 -42.30 21.52 15.80
C LEU A 677 -43.54 22.40 16.08
N MET A 678 -44.62 21.78 16.58
CA MET A 678 -45.83 22.49 16.92
C MET A 678 -45.67 23.14 18.29
N ALA A 679 -45.92 24.44 18.38
CA ALA A 679 -45.97 25.15 19.63
C ALA A 679 -47.28 24.86 20.34
N ASP A 680 -47.28 24.91 21.68
CA ASP A 680 -48.50 24.87 22.50
C ASP A 680 -49.27 26.21 22.44
N GLU A 681 -50.40 26.28 23.14
CA GLU A 681 -51.27 27.49 23.22
C GLU A 681 -50.54 28.72 23.82
N ASN A 682 -49.41 28.49 24.52
CA ASN A 682 -48.60 29.54 25.15
C ASN A 682 -47.44 30.00 24.27
N GLY A 683 -47.24 29.37 23.07
CA GLY A 683 -46.19 29.71 22.13
C GLY A 683 -44.84 28.97 22.38
N GLU A 684 -44.79 28.07 23.36
CA GLU A 684 -43.64 27.20 23.62
C GLU A 684 -43.73 25.95 22.77
N ASN A 685 -42.56 25.36 22.39
CA ASN A 685 -42.51 24.10 21.64
C ASN A 685 -42.87 22.95 22.58
N ALA A 686 -44.05 22.39 22.45
CA ALA A 686 -44.52 21.24 23.23
C ALA A 686 -44.08 19.90 22.65
N ASP A 687 -43.72 19.84 21.36
CA ASP A 687 -43.28 18.60 20.66
C ASP A 687 -41.75 18.58 20.56
N GLU A 688 -41.19 17.39 20.44
CA GLU A 688 -39.74 17.17 20.27
C GLU A 688 -39.49 16.18 19.16
N LEU A 689 -38.38 16.39 18.42
CA LEU A 689 -37.88 15.39 17.49
C LEU A 689 -37.28 14.23 18.30
N ILE A 690 -37.65 13.00 17.95
CA ILE A 690 -37.15 11.80 18.63
C ILE A 690 -36.31 10.91 17.75
N GLY A 691 -36.41 11.00 16.42
CA GLY A 691 -35.69 10.12 15.51
C GLY A 691 -35.60 10.67 14.10
N ALA A 692 -34.54 10.29 13.46
CA ALA A 692 -34.24 10.53 12.04
C ALA A 692 -33.64 9.27 11.42
N ALA A 693 -34.09 8.91 10.23
CA ALA A 693 -33.59 7.72 9.50
C ALA A 693 -33.59 7.96 8.00
N LEU A 694 -32.64 7.34 7.31
CA LEU A 694 -32.58 7.29 5.84
C LEU A 694 -33.66 6.35 5.32
N CYS A 695 -34.29 6.67 4.17
CA CYS A 695 -35.43 5.95 3.65
C CYS A 695 -35.52 6.03 2.13
N ASN A 696 -35.95 4.96 1.48
CA ASN A 696 -36.38 4.91 0.09
C ASN A 696 -37.91 4.70 0.00
N ALA A 697 -38.48 4.81 -1.19
CA ALA A 697 -39.94 4.76 -1.36
C ALA A 697 -40.53 3.36 -1.11
N GLU A 698 -39.74 2.33 -1.32
CA GLU A 698 -40.09 0.91 -1.13
C GLU A 698 -39.93 0.40 0.31
N ASP A 699 -39.35 1.23 1.20
CA ASP A 699 -39.09 0.85 2.57
C ASP A 699 -40.36 0.96 3.42
N ASP A 700 -40.42 0.18 4.51
CA ASP A 700 -41.43 0.30 5.55
C ASP A 700 -40.94 1.16 6.72
N ILE A 701 -41.79 1.97 7.30
CA ILE A 701 -41.51 2.71 8.52
C ILE A 701 -42.21 2.01 9.69
N ILE A 702 -41.46 1.69 10.74
CA ILE A 702 -42.00 1.17 12.00
C ILE A 702 -41.87 2.21 13.10
N LEU A 703 -43.01 2.47 13.79
CA LEU A 703 -43.11 3.34 14.93
C LEU A 703 -43.43 2.53 16.18
N VAL A 704 -42.70 2.76 17.26
CA VAL A 704 -42.91 2.05 18.54
C VAL A 704 -43.17 3.05 19.63
N SER A 705 -44.28 2.87 20.39
CA SER A 705 -44.66 3.74 21.49
C SER A 705 -44.05 3.28 22.82
N LYS A 706 -44.00 4.20 23.79
CA LYS A 706 -43.45 3.97 25.11
C LYS A 706 -44.24 2.91 25.90
N LEU A 707 -45.55 2.79 25.66
CA LEU A 707 -46.43 1.77 26.25
C LEU A 707 -46.48 0.46 25.44
N GLY A 708 -45.57 0.26 24.50
CA GLY A 708 -45.38 -1.00 23.81
C GLY A 708 -46.34 -1.28 22.65
N MET A 709 -46.85 -0.24 21.99
CA MET A 709 -47.57 -0.37 20.72
C MET A 709 -46.63 -0.18 19.54
N SER A 710 -46.81 -0.92 18.42
CA SER A 710 -46.08 -0.74 17.19
C SER A 710 -47.00 -0.54 15.99
N LEU A 711 -46.65 0.33 15.09
CA LEU A 711 -47.33 0.58 13.83
C LEU A 711 -46.33 0.52 12.68
N LYS A 712 -46.59 -0.31 11.67
CA LYS A 712 -45.77 -0.42 10.47
C LYS A 712 -46.57 0.01 9.25
N PHE A 713 -46.01 0.89 8.41
CA PHE A 713 -46.62 1.35 7.17
C PHE A 713 -45.54 1.64 6.12
N GLN A 714 -45.89 1.58 4.84
CA GLN A 714 -44.99 1.79 3.73
C GLN A 714 -44.63 3.26 3.54
N ALA A 715 -43.40 3.54 3.19
CA ALA A 715 -42.91 4.90 2.95
C ALA A 715 -43.21 5.43 1.54
N ASP A 716 -44.19 4.84 0.83
CA ASP A 716 -44.63 5.28 -0.48
C ASP A 716 -45.26 6.69 -0.48
N ASP A 717 -45.59 7.23 -1.65
CA ASP A 717 -46.16 8.58 -1.78
C ASP A 717 -47.65 8.62 -1.44
N GLU A 718 -48.34 7.47 -1.38
CA GLU A 718 -49.76 7.40 -0.93
C GLU A 718 -49.86 7.53 0.57
N GLN A 719 -48.97 6.84 1.32
CA GLN A 719 -48.97 6.92 2.78
C GLN A 719 -48.19 8.15 3.28
N LEU A 720 -47.02 8.44 2.71
CA LEU A 720 -46.15 9.53 3.17
C LEU A 720 -45.53 10.27 1.98
N ARG A 721 -46.27 11.25 1.42
CA ARG A 721 -45.72 12.05 0.32
C ARG A 721 -44.49 12.86 0.76
N PRO A 722 -43.52 13.11 -0.13
CA PRO A 722 -42.39 13.98 0.15
C PRO A 722 -42.87 15.40 0.49
N MET A 723 -42.25 16.00 1.49
CA MET A 723 -42.57 17.32 1.99
C MET A 723 -41.30 18.16 2.16
N GLY A 724 -41.44 19.45 1.95
CA GLY A 724 -40.34 20.39 2.14
C GLY A 724 -39.87 20.45 3.60
N ARG A 725 -38.61 20.79 3.78
CA ARG A 725 -37.85 20.77 5.03
C ARG A 725 -38.56 21.55 6.19
N GLN A 726 -39.22 22.66 5.92
CA GLN A 726 -39.85 23.51 6.96
C GLN A 726 -41.28 23.11 7.34
N THR A 727 -41.78 21.96 6.96
CA THR A 727 -43.12 21.48 7.29
C THR A 727 -43.14 20.76 8.63
N ALA A 728 -44.31 20.66 9.28
CA ALA A 728 -44.50 19.97 10.55
C ALA A 728 -44.71 18.43 10.39
N GLY A 729 -44.86 17.93 9.17
CA GLY A 729 -45.16 16.53 8.92
C GLY A 729 -46.69 16.22 9.09
N VAL A 730 -47.01 14.93 9.06
CA VAL A 730 -48.35 14.37 9.16
C VAL A 730 -48.41 13.35 10.29
N GLN A 731 -49.62 13.04 10.81
CA GLN A 731 -49.76 12.06 11.87
C GLN A 731 -49.39 10.66 11.36
N GLY A 732 -48.38 10.07 11.97
CA GLY A 732 -47.90 8.70 11.72
C GLY A 732 -48.65 7.71 12.63
N MET A 733 -48.66 7.95 13.95
CA MET A 733 -49.27 7.08 14.95
C MET A 733 -50.14 7.90 15.92
N LYS A 734 -51.29 7.36 16.32
CA LYS A 734 -52.15 7.91 17.38
C LYS A 734 -51.90 7.21 18.70
N PHE A 735 -52.03 7.91 19.77
CA PHE A 735 -51.84 7.41 21.12
C PHE A 735 -53.13 7.42 21.91
N ARG A 736 -53.22 6.54 22.91
CA ARG A 736 -54.24 6.51 23.95
C ARG A 736 -53.57 6.74 25.31
N ASN A 737 -54.25 7.37 26.22
CA ASN A 737 -53.72 7.72 27.53
C ASN A 737 -52.45 8.62 27.37
N ASP A 738 -51.53 8.65 28.32
CA ASP A 738 -50.29 9.43 28.28
C ASP A 738 -49.15 8.70 27.52
N ASP A 739 -49.49 7.96 26.44
CA ASP A 739 -48.50 7.30 25.59
C ASP A 739 -47.87 8.29 24.59
N SER A 740 -46.64 8.00 24.17
CA SER A 740 -45.88 8.82 23.23
C SER A 740 -44.98 7.98 22.38
N LEU A 741 -44.51 8.49 21.27
CA LEU A 741 -43.55 7.82 20.42
C LEU A 741 -42.19 7.64 21.15
N LEU A 742 -41.69 6.42 21.21
CA LEU A 742 -40.40 6.08 21.81
C LEU A 742 -39.30 5.95 20.75
N ALA A 743 -39.61 5.25 19.66
CA ALA A 743 -38.63 4.98 18.61
C ALA A 743 -39.28 4.93 17.22
N MET A 744 -38.49 5.27 16.21
CA MET A 744 -38.80 5.12 14.79
C MET A 744 -37.62 4.46 14.12
N ASP A 745 -37.86 3.47 13.26
CA ASP A 745 -36.86 2.85 12.43
C ASP A 745 -37.40 2.60 11.01
N VAL A 746 -36.53 2.35 10.06
CA VAL A 746 -36.82 2.07 8.66
C VAL A 746 -36.44 0.63 8.35
N VAL A 747 -37.37 -0.09 7.77
CA VAL A 747 -37.21 -1.51 7.37
C VAL A 747 -37.15 -1.56 5.85
N PRO A 748 -36.05 -2.03 5.24
CA PRO A 748 -36.02 -2.31 3.81
C PRO A 748 -37.12 -3.31 3.42
N GLY A 749 -37.82 -3.08 2.30
CA GLY A 749 -38.85 -4.02 1.82
C GLY A 749 -38.32 -5.44 1.72
N ASP A 750 -39.14 -6.45 2.06
CA ASP A 750 -38.81 -7.90 2.04
C ASP A 750 -37.61 -8.34 2.92
N SER A 751 -37.27 -7.60 3.97
CA SER A 751 -36.20 -7.97 4.87
C SER A 751 -36.63 -8.96 5.97
N ASP A 752 -35.85 -10.03 6.21
CA ASP A 752 -36.02 -10.96 7.34
C ASP A 752 -35.38 -10.39 8.63
N LYS A 753 -35.67 -9.14 8.93
CA LYS A 753 -35.21 -8.47 10.15
C LYS A 753 -36.18 -8.67 11.31
N ASP A 754 -35.71 -8.35 12.50
CA ASP A 754 -36.44 -8.44 13.74
C ASP A 754 -36.61 -7.08 14.40
N LEU A 755 -37.75 -6.87 15.05
CA LEU A 755 -37.95 -5.81 16.01
C LEU A 755 -37.42 -6.26 17.37
N PHE A 756 -36.39 -5.57 17.86
CA PHE A 756 -35.77 -5.80 19.15
C PHE A 756 -36.15 -4.68 20.12
N VAL A 757 -36.80 -5.03 21.21
CA VAL A 757 -37.28 -4.07 22.23
C VAL A 757 -36.67 -4.40 23.57
N VAL A 758 -36.30 -3.36 24.35
CA VAL A 758 -35.64 -3.52 25.66
C VAL A 758 -36.31 -2.64 26.71
N THR A 759 -36.40 -3.19 27.93
CA THR A 759 -36.92 -2.45 29.12
C THR A 759 -35.77 -1.92 29.97
N ASN A 760 -36.02 -0.92 30.80
CA ASN A 760 -35.04 -0.33 31.73
C ASN A 760 -34.51 -1.33 32.77
N GLU A 761 -35.28 -2.43 33.06
CA GLU A 761 -34.89 -3.49 33.99
C GLU A 761 -34.08 -4.62 33.29
N GLY A 762 -33.75 -4.45 32.02
CA GLY A 762 -32.88 -5.35 31.28
C GLY A 762 -33.56 -6.56 30.66
N PHE A 763 -34.85 -6.52 30.44
CA PHE A 763 -35.55 -7.54 29.64
C PHE A 763 -35.62 -7.13 28.19
N ALA A 764 -35.27 -8.05 27.29
CA ALA A 764 -35.33 -7.85 25.85
C ALA A 764 -36.25 -8.88 25.18
N LYS A 765 -36.73 -8.48 24.02
CA LYS A 765 -37.56 -9.33 23.17
C LYS A 765 -37.21 -9.10 21.70
N ARG A 766 -37.12 -10.19 20.95
CA ARG A 766 -36.92 -10.20 19.51
C ARG A 766 -38.17 -10.80 18.82
N THR A 767 -38.73 -10.06 17.85
CA THR A 767 -39.93 -10.46 17.11
C THR A 767 -39.71 -10.22 15.62
N ALA A 768 -40.03 -11.20 14.77
CA ALA A 768 -39.94 -11.03 13.33
C ALA A 768 -40.74 -9.80 12.87
N ILE A 769 -40.14 -8.96 12.04
CA ILE A 769 -40.78 -7.76 11.53
C ILE A 769 -42.04 -8.10 10.70
N SER A 770 -42.08 -9.29 10.09
CA SER A 770 -43.23 -9.82 9.35
C SER A 770 -44.47 -10.03 10.23
N GLU A 771 -44.34 -10.26 11.54
CA GLU A 771 -45.45 -10.31 12.46
C GLU A 771 -46.15 -8.98 12.69
N ASN A 772 -45.47 -7.85 12.38
CA ASN A 772 -46.07 -6.53 12.40
C ASN A 772 -46.77 -6.29 11.07
N ARG A 773 -48.09 -6.37 11.06
CA ARG A 773 -48.89 -6.14 9.84
C ARG A 773 -48.63 -4.77 9.26
N LEU A 774 -48.54 -4.71 7.93
CA LEU A 774 -48.59 -3.44 7.21
C LEU A 774 -49.96 -2.81 7.43
N GLN A 775 -50.01 -1.55 7.89
CA GLN A 775 -51.19 -0.76 8.21
C GLN A 775 -51.14 0.59 7.57
N GLY A 776 -52.28 1.29 7.46
CA GLY A 776 -52.24 2.73 7.12
C GLY A 776 -51.68 3.54 8.28
N ARG A 777 -50.99 4.64 7.98
CA ARG A 777 -50.56 5.62 9.00
C ARG A 777 -51.75 6.19 9.76
N ASN A 778 -51.49 6.87 10.88
CA ASN A 778 -52.56 7.48 11.74
C ASN A 778 -53.41 6.45 12.49
N GLY A 779 -52.93 5.20 12.64
CA GLY A 779 -53.50 4.12 13.44
C GLY A 779 -53.01 4.10 14.89
N LEU A 780 -53.62 3.26 15.72
CA LEU A 780 -53.20 3.01 17.12
C LEU A 780 -52.12 1.92 17.18
N GLY A 781 -51.84 1.25 16.06
CA GLY A 781 -50.90 0.11 15.99
C GLY A 781 -51.37 -1.14 16.69
N SER A 782 -50.44 -2.06 16.87
CA SER A 782 -50.62 -3.37 17.52
C SER A 782 -49.57 -3.55 18.61
N LYS A 783 -49.76 -4.44 19.58
CA LYS A 783 -48.83 -4.68 20.68
C LYS A 783 -47.49 -5.18 20.14
N ALA A 784 -46.36 -4.52 20.46
CA ALA A 784 -45.00 -4.94 20.21
C ALA A 784 -44.50 -5.93 21.28
N GLY A 785 -45.02 -5.83 22.51
CA GLY A 785 -44.69 -6.66 23.64
C GLY A 785 -45.73 -6.54 24.75
N GLN A 786 -45.74 -7.53 25.65
CA GLN A 786 -46.54 -7.48 26.84
C GLN A 786 -45.74 -6.91 28.02
N LEU A 787 -45.96 -5.64 28.36
CA LEU A 787 -45.38 -5.03 29.54
C LEU A 787 -46.04 -5.58 30.78
N VAL A 788 -45.29 -6.10 31.74
CA VAL A 788 -45.76 -6.68 32.99
C VAL A 788 -45.13 -5.90 34.14
N GLU A 789 -45.93 -5.73 35.21
CA GLU A 789 -45.47 -5.12 36.43
C GLU A 789 -44.19 -5.83 36.98
N GLY A 790 -43.14 -5.10 37.31
CA GLY A 790 -41.84 -5.64 37.76
C GLY A 790 -40.81 -5.93 36.66
N ARG A 791 -41.14 -5.72 35.38
CA ARG A 791 -40.15 -5.85 34.26
C ARG A 791 -39.74 -4.53 33.62
N GLY A 792 -40.23 -3.42 34.15
CA GLY A 792 -39.84 -2.08 33.70
C GLY A 792 -40.62 -1.58 32.48
N ALA A 793 -40.33 -0.35 32.06
CA ALA A 793 -40.87 0.31 30.88
C ALA A 793 -39.92 0.17 29.69
N LEU A 794 -40.46 0.28 28.44
CA LEU A 794 -39.59 0.30 27.26
C LEU A 794 -38.67 1.52 27.25
N VAL A 795 -37.40 1.30 26.99
CA VAL A 795 -36.37 2.36 26.87
C VAL A 795 -35.75 2.40 25.48
N GLY A 796 -35.97 1.37 24.66
CA GLY A 796 -35.49 1.38 23.29
C GLY A 796 -36.16 0.31 22.44
N ALA A 797 -36.19 0.57 21.13
CA ALA A 797 -36.60 -0.36 20.08
C ALA A 797 -35.73 -0.14 18.85
N LEU A 798 -35.21 -1.23 18.26
CA LEU A 798 -34.35 -1.23 17.10
C LEU A 798 -34.78 -2.31 16.11
N VAL A 799 -34.59 -2.08 14.84
CA VAL A 799 -34.68 -3.09 13.79
C VAL A 799 -33.31 -3.72 13.60
N VAL A 800 -33.18 -5.02 13.80
CA VAL A 800 -31.92 -5.74 13.83
C VAL A 800 -31.95 -6.98 12.95
N SER A 801 -30.77 -7.39 12.47
CA SER A 801 -30.52 -8.69 11.85
C SER A 801 -30.06 -9.70 12.91
N GLU A 802 -30.10 -11.00 12.60
CA GLU A 802 -29.68 -12.05 13.54
C GLU A 802 -28.22 -11.95 13.93
N ASP A 803 -27.38 -11.54 12.97
CA ASP A 803 -25.92 -11.39 13.13
C ASP A 803 -25.52 -10.04 13.75
N ASP A 804 -26.47 -9.17 14.04
CA ASP A 804 -26.18 -7.85 14.63
C ASP A 804 -25.84 -8.00 16.14
N GLN A 805 -25.17 -6.98 16.65
CA GLN A 805 -24.90 -6.84 18.07
C GLN A 805 -25.59 -5.59 18.61
N VAL A 806 -26.11 -5.71 19.82
CA VAL A 806 -26.79 -4.59 20.53
C VAL A 806 -26.00 -4.24 21.77
N MET A 807 -25.78 -2.95 21.95
CA MET A 807 -25.18 -2.35 23.14
C MET A 807 -26.27 -1.80 24.04
N ALA A 808 -26.30 -2.23 25.30
CA ALA A 808 -27.13 -1.66 26.34
C ALA A 808 -26.29 -0.69 27.19
N ILE A 809 -26.74 0.55 27.30
CA ILE A 809 -26.08 1.65 28.00
C ILE A 809 -26.77 1.85 29.35
N MET A 810 -26.02 1.63 30.45
CA MET A 810 -26.52 1.74 31.80
C MET A 810 -26.41 3.18 32.33
N LYS A 811 -27.23 3.54 33.28
CA LYS A 811 -27.17 4.81 33.98
C LYS A 811 -25.81 5.08 34.65
N SER A 812 -25.13 4.02 35.07
CA SER A 812 -23.77 4.08 35.62
C SER A 812 -22.68 4.33 34.58
N GLY A 813 -23.02 4.48 33.29
CA GLY A 813 -22.06 4.57 32.18
C GLY A 813 -21.44 3.26 31.76
N LYS A 814 -21.86 2.12 32.32
CA LYS A 814 -21.44 0.79 31.90
C LYS A 814 -22.17 0.39 30.60
N VAL A 815 -21.43 -0.11 29.64
CA VAL A 815 -21.99 -0.61 28.38
C VAL A 815 -21.89 -2.14 28.36
N ILE A 816 -22.98 -2.82 28.10
CA ILE A 816 -23.05 -4.27 27.89
C ILE A 816 -23.30 -4.52 26.40
N ARG A 817 -22.41 -5.30 25.77
CA ARG A 817 -22.53 -5.73 24.38
C ARG A 817 -23.01 -7.19 24.34
N SER A 818 -24.01 -7.50 23.55
CA SER A 818 -24.58 -8.84 23.40
C SER A 818 -25.04 -9.07 21.97
N ASN A 819 -24.93 -10.32 21.49
CA ASN A 819 -25.39 -10.69 20.17
C ASN A 819 -26.91 -10.78 20.15
N VAL A 820 -27.53 -10.43 19.04
CA VAL A 820 -28.98 -10.50 18.83
C VAL A 820 -29.48 -11.93 18.85
N ASP A 821 -28.69 -12.90 18.38
CA ASP A 821 -29.01 -14.32 18.35
C ASP A 821 -29.19 -14.94 19.76
N GLU A 822 -28.59 -14.35 20.80
CA GLU A 822 -28.76 -14.79 22.20
C GLU A 822 -30.17 -14.55 22.73
N VAL A 823 -30.96 -13.68 22.11
CA VAL A 823 -32.36 -13.43 22.41
C VAL A 823 -33.24 -14.19 21.40
N LYS A 824 -33.86 -15.27 21.81
CA LYS A 824 -34.74 -16.09 20.93
C LYS A 824 -35.84 -15.25 20.30
N ARG A 825 -36.06 -15.47 18.98
CA ARG A 825 -37.20 -14.91 18.25
C ARG A 825 -38.52 -15.42 18.87
N THR A 826 -39.42 -14.54 19.26
CA THR A 826 -40.68 -14.88 19.94
C THR A 826 -41.83 -14.08 19.36
N GLY A 827 -43.07 -14.60 19.46
CA GLY A 827 -44.29 -13.93 18.97
C GLY A 827 -44.57 -12.62 19.70
N ARG A 828 -45.38 -11.73 19.11
CA ARG A 828 -45.68 -10.37 19.62
C ARG A 828 -46.18 -10.27 21.05
N ASN A 829 -46.99 -11.24 21.47
CA ASN A 829 -47.68 -11.22 22.79
C ASN A 829 -46.87 -11.89 23.91
N THR A 830 -45.55 -11.86 23.86
CA THR A 830 -44.69 -12.43 24.88
C THR A 830 -44.00 -11.38 25.71
N GLN A 831 -43.49 -11.76 26.90
CA GLN A 831 -42.95 -10.88 27.92
C GLN A 831 -41.42 -10.60 27.78
N GLY A 832 -40.72 -11.23 26.83
CA GLY A 832 -39.28 -11.17 26.67
C GLY A 832 -38.50 -12.00 27.69
N VAL A 833 -37.16 -11.96 27.51
CA VAL A 833 -36.17 -12.72 28.33
C VAL A 833 -35.18 -11.73 28.94
N THR A 834 -34.43 -12.16 29.94
CA THR A 834 -33.34 -11.34 30.51
C THR A 834 -32.22 -11.19 29.48
N PHE A 835 -31.91 -9.97 29.10
CA PHE A 835 -30.89 -9.58 28.15
C PHE A 835 -29.64 -9.05 28.86
N ALA A 836 -29.86 -8.14 29.81
CA ALA A 836 -28.82 -7.59 30.65
C ALA A 836 -29.29 -7.54 32.11
N LYS A 837 -28.37 -7.70 33.07
CA LYS A 837 -28.70 -7.53 34.48
C LYS A 837 -28.06 -6.23 34.98
N PRO A 838 -28.85 -5.15 35.15
CA PRO A 838 -28.36 -3.96 35.83
C PRO A 838 -27.93 -4.29 37.26
N ASP A 839 -26.88 -3.64 37.74
CA ASP A 839 -26.50 -3.72 39.15
C ASP A 839 -27.62 -3.10 40.05
N LYS A 840 -27.61 -3.45 41.36
CA LYS A 840 -28.67 -2.99 42.27
C LYS A 840 -28.73 -1.43 42.32
N GLY A 841 -29.79 -0.83 41.80
CA GLY A 841 -29.95 0.62 41.70
C GLY A 841 -29.50 1.22 40.38
N ASP A 842 -29.01 0.41 39.42
CA ASP A 842 -28.72 0.80 38.05
C ASP A 842 -29.86 0.44 37.11
N THR A 843 -29.98 1.10 35.96
CA THR A 843 -31.03 0.85 34.95
C THR A 843 -30.47 1.03 33.55
N ILE A 844 -31.05 0.38 32.55
CA ILE A 844 -30.73 0.66 31.15
C ILE A 844 -31.37 1.98 30.75
N LEU A 845 -30.59 2.88 30.19
CA LEU A 845 -31.06 4.17 29.69
C LEU A 845 -31.38 4.14 28.20
N SER A 846 -30.52 3.51 27.41
CA SER A 846 -30.67 3.44 25.95
C SER A 846 -30.02 2.19 25.38
N ILE A 847 -30.34 1.91 24.14
CA ILE A 847 -29.73 0.84 23.35
C ILE A 847 -29.25 1.37 22.02
N ALA A 848 -28.15 0.83 21.51
CA ALA A 848 -27.61 1.14 20.20
C ALA A 848 -27.21 -0.13 19.46
N ARG A 849 -27.33 -0.13 18.14
CA ARG A 849 -26.79 -1.21 17.30
C ARG A 849 -25.30 -1.03 17.12
N ASN A 850 -24.52 -2.11 17.25
CA ASN A 850 -23.12 -2.12 16.90
C ASN A 850 -22.98 -2.50 15.41
N GLU A 851 -22.36 -1.63 14.64
CA GLU A 851 -22.15 -1.82 13.19
C GLU A 851 -20.83 -2.54 12.86
N GLU A 852 -20.02 -2.89 13.87
CA GLU A 852 -18.84 -3.74 13.67
C GLU A 852 -19.26 -5.16 13.30
N LYS A 853 -19.01 -5.59 12.07
CA LYS A 853 -19.04 -7.01 11.71
C LYS A 853 -17.70 -7.61 12.09
N ASP A 854 -17.69 -8.58 13.02
CA ASP A 854 -16.53 -9.45 13.21
C ASP A 854 -16.30 -10.19 11.89
N GLU A 855 -15.14 -10.01 11.25
CA GLU A 855 -14.75 -10.84 10.10
C GLU A 855 -14.68 -12.31 10.56
N PRO A 856 -15.16 -13.28 9.76
CA PRO A 856 -15.10 -14.69 10.14
C PRO A 856 -13.63 -15.10 10.25
N GLU A 857 -13.24 -15.62 11.43
CA GLU A 857 -11.96 -16.29 11.64
C GLU A 857 -11.84 -17.43 10.63
N ASP A 858 -10.85 -17.33 9.74
CA ASP A 858 -10.43 -18.41 8.86
C ASP A 858 -9.89 -19.55 9.73
N GLY A 859 -10.63 -20.67 9.72
CA GLY A 859 -10.36 -21.84 10.52
C GLY A 859 -9.08 -22.53 10.08
N GLY A 860 -8.02 -22.40 10.85
CA GLY A 860 -6.74 -23.12 10.75
C GLY A 860 -6.58 -24.10 11.90
N ASP A 861 -6.91 -25.35 11.57
CA ASP A 861 -6.47 -26.64 12.07
C ASP A 861 -6.13 -26.87 13.56
N ALA A 862 -6.94 -27.75 14.09
CA ALA A 862 -6.63 -28.61 15.24
C ALA A 862 -5.63 -29.71 14.84
N ALA A 863 -4.61 -29.94 15.63
CA ALA A 863 -4.18 -31.21 16.20
C ALA A 863 -2.74 -31.18 16.71
N ALA A 864 -2.54 -31.30 17.99
CA ALA A 864 -1.78 -32.40 18.55
C ALA A 864 -1.70 -32.26 20.05
N ASN A 865 -2.37 -33.18 20.72
CA ASN A 865 -2.19 -33.59 22.10
C ASN A 865 -0.74 -34.04 22.33
N GLY A 866 -0.18 -33.67 23.46
CA GLY A 866 1.07 -34.22 24.00
C GLY A 866 1.19 -33.87 25.46
N THR A 867 0.79 -34.80 26.25
CA THR A 867 0.82 -34.90 27.71
C THR A 867 2.20 -34.66 28.36
N ALA A 868 2.10 -34.14 29.57
CA ALA A 868 2.78 -34.58 30.82
C ALA A 868 4.14 -33.90 31.09
N GLU A 869 4.26 -33.43 32.19
CA GLU A 869 4.70 -33.80 33.54
C GLU A 869 5.59 -32.75 34.16
N THR A 870 5.18 -32.44 35.34
CA THR A 870 5.83 -31.74 36.42
C THR A 870 7.26 -32.20 36.74
N ALA A 871 8.15 -31.26 37.07
CA ALA A 871 9.10 -31.37 38.14
C ALA A 871 9.55 -30.00 38.66
N GLN A 872 9.30 -29.79 39.94
CA GLN A 872 9.87 -28.75 40.81
C GLN A 872 11.34 -29.04 41.10
N SER A 873 12.09 -27.99 41.32
CA SER A 873 13.11 -27.72 42.37
C SER A 873 14.07 -26.68 41.77
N GLY A 874 14.36 -25.55 42.33
CA GLY A 874 14.73 -25.21 43.70
C GLY A 874 16.11 -24.60 43.68
N GLU A 875 16.23 -23.43 44.33
CA GLU A 875 17.46 -22.80 44.81
C GLU A 875 18.34 -21.94 43.89
N ASN A 876 18.18 -20.64 44.06
CA ASN A 876 19.13 -19.68 44.70
C ASN A 876 20.64 -19.96 44.53
N VAL A 877 21.40 -18.97 44.11
CA VAL A 877 22.42 -18.23 44.87
C VAL A 877 23.23 -17.26 43.96
N ASN A 878 23.17 -16.01 44.32
CA ASN A 878 24.14 -14.91 44.36
C ASN A 878 25.48 -14.88 43.62
N ASN A 879 25.75 -13.65 43.22
CA ASN A 879 27.02 -12.88 43.26
C ASN A 879 27.93 -12.99 42.02
N ALA A 880 28.05 -11.86 41.34
CA ALA A 880 29.00 -10.75 41.60
C ALA A 880 30.32 -10.93 40.87
N ASP A 881 30.63 -9.86 40.17
CA ASP A 881 31.89 -9.20 39.91
C ASP A 881 32.80 -9.61 38.72
N GLU A 882 33.07 -8.56 37.98
CA GLU A 882 34.32 -8.12 37.36
C GLU A 882 34.99 -8.99 36.25
N ALA A 883 34.94 -8.51 35.07
CA ALA A 883 36.05 -7.93 34.29
C ALA A 883 35.55 -7.44 32.91
#